data_7bd87d1af22b13ea23d0f9dbb7c6f873
#
_entry.id   7bd87d1af22b13ea23d0f9dbb7c6f873
#
_cell.length_a   1.000
_cell.length_b   1.000
_cell.length_c   1.000
_cell.angle_alpha   90.00
_cell.angle_beta   90.00
_cell.angle_gamma   90.00
#
_symmetry.space_group_name_H-M   'P 1'
#
loop_
_entity.id
_entity.type
_entity.pdbx_description
1 polymer ?
#
loop_
_entity_poly.entity_id
_entity_poly.type
_entity_poly.pdbx_seq_one_letter_code
_entity_poly.pdbx_strand_id
1 'polypeptide(L)'
;MKKIVLFLVSGLFAALTTGAQELAYNEKRVDESAPDSTLRNEDPIKLHEVQVTGRSKLRMLRESAMPVSVIGERQLQGSANNLNDVLARTVGVTIRNTGGLGSASRISVRGLEGKRIGMYIDEAPMSQLSNFVALNDVPTDMIERIEVYKGLVPYRFGGSALGGAVNVVTKEYPPLYLDFSYEIGSFNTHQLNGVIKRTDKKSGLQFGLGGTYSFSKNNYKMRLDNIDGRWVERDHDQYNKIIYGGSVKATKWWFDEVKLELIGMHTKQEIQGIDIDIREAYNFSSSYVAALNLKKDNFFLDGLDLDMDAGYVLGYSGMKDTAMHRYDWDGNEMPPTSVFGGEQNKYPSDGRTRTNEATLKLNLGYTIDLHHAVNLNLYGDHTSMHPGDSLMDKALGFCANFPSKMNTLTTGLSYDLSLFDGRFQNAFTLKHFYFSSSSRSINTFSVSEPEAVDISKSYFGFSDALRYRLSDDWMVKASFNSEVRIPTSEELIGNGFSILASPALQPERTRGVNLGVMYRHVKDDGGLLEMELSGYLNELDDMIRFTPDIIPTMARYRNFGTVRTKGVELELKGDVCPLLYLYANGTWQDLRDVRETVPGTNVANPTKDLRIPNVPYLMGNFGAELHRENLFGGKGQNTRLLYDASYIHEYFYDFEVSKYQERKIPTSFTMDAALEHSFMDNRLTLTLRVKNLTDRHVVSEFNRPLPGRYVGFKVRYVFK
;
A
#
# COMPACT_ATOMS: atom_id res chain seq x y z
N MET A 1 12.38 13.45 -26.53
CA MET A 1 12.15 12.23 -25.74
C MET A 1 12.54 10.94 -26.48
N LYS A 2 12.10 10.67 -27.73
CA LYS A 2 12.53 9.45 -28.49
C LYS A 2 14.06 9.26 -28.63
N LYS A 3 14.85 10.34 -28.71
CA LYS A 3 16.32 10.25 -28.82
C LYS A 3 17.04 9.97 -27.48
N ILE A 4 16.45 10.32 -26.34
CA ILE A 4 17.04 10.07 -25.01
C ILE A 4 16.84 8.61 -24.57
N VAL A 5 15.69 8.03 -24.86
CA VAL A 5 15.43 6.62 -24.58
C VAL A 5 16.31 5.71 -25.42
N LEU A 6 16.58 6.06 -26.69
CA LEU A 6 17.46 5.29 -27.55
C LEU A 6 18.94 5.37 -27.11
N PHE A 7 19.38 6.50 -26.55
CA PHE A 7 20.75 6.68 -26.04
C PHE A 7 20.99 5.93 -24.72
N LEU A 8 19.97 5.84 -23.84
CA LEU A 8 20.06 5.04 -22.62
C LEU A 8 20.06 3.54 -22.91
N VAL A 9 19.31 3.09 -23.89
CA VAL A 9 19.27 1.66 -24.29
C VAL A 9 20.56 1.27 -25.03
N SER A 10 21.10 2.10 -25.89
CA SER A 10 22.35 1.81 -26.61
C SER A 10 23.60 1.93 -25.71
N GLY A 11 23.61 2.83 -24.73
CA GLY A 11 24.70 2.95 -23.75
C GLY A 11 24.72 1.77 -22.77
N LEU A 12 23.57 1.22 -22.42
CA LEU A 12 23.46 0.04 -21.54
C LEU A 12 23.94 -1.23 -22.27
N PHE A 13 23.64 -1.40 -23.56
CA PHE A 13 24.08 -2.54 -24.36
C PHE A 13 25.60 -2.53 -24.60
N ALA A 14 26.23 -1.36 -24.80
CA ALA A 14 27.66 -1.24 -24.96
C ALA A 14 28.44 -1.55 -23.67
N ALA A 15 27.89 -1.18 -22.50
CA ALA A 15 28.49 -1.51 -21.21
C ALA A 15 28.38 -2.99 -20.84
N LEU A 16 27.36 -3.69 -21.34
CA LEU A 16 27.14 -5.12 -21.10
C LEU A 16 28.07 -6.01 -21.94
N THR A 17 28.50 -5.57 -23.12
CA THR A 17 29.37 -6.38 -23.98
C THR A 17 30.84 -6.33 -23.57
N THR A 18 31.32 -5.22 -22.99
CA THR A 18 32.70 -5.11 -22.49
C THR A 18 32.92 -5.76 -21.13
N GLY A 19 31.91 -5.73 -20.23
CA GLY A 19 32.00 -6.37 -18.92
C GLY A 19 31.88 -7.92 -18.96
N ALA A 20 31.15 -8.48 -19.93
CA ALA A 20 30.97 -9.91 -20.06
C ALA A 20 32.23 -10.64 -20.59
N GLN A 21 33.09 -9.98 -21.33
CA GLN A 21 34.33 -10.56 -21.82
C GLN A 21 35.43 -10.64 -20.76
N GLU A 22 35.49 -9.71 -19.80
CA GLU A 22 36.45 -9.75 -18.70
C GLU A 22 36.08 -10.78 -17.61
N LEU A 23 34.80 -11.04 -17.38
CA LEU A 23 34.33 -11.99 -16.37
C LEU A 23 34.45 -13.46 -16.82
N ALA A 24 34.39 -13.74 -18.11
CA ALA A 24 34.55 -15.10 -18.64
C ALA A 24 36.01 -15.61 -18.59
N TYR A 25 36.98 -14.73 -18.39
CA TYR A 25 38.40 -15.11 -18.34
C TYR A 25 38.87 -15.50 -16.93
N ASN A 26 38.16 -15.17 -15.89
CA ASN A 26 38.58 -15.41 -14.49
C ASN A 26 37.91 -16.61 -13.80
N GLU A 27 36.99 -17.35 -14.46
CA GLU A 27 36.35 -18.54 -13.87
C GLU A 27 37.10 -19.88 -14.11
N LYS A 28 38.28 -19.88 -14.76
CA LYS A 28 39.07 -21.09 -14.97
C LYS A 28 40.32 -21.05 -14.13
N ARG A 29 40.24 -21.20 -12.82
CA ARG A 29 41.25 -21.78 -11.92
C ARG A 29 40.80 -21.71 -10.46
N VAL A 30 40.17 -22.76 -10.00
CA VAL A 30 40.29 -23.20 -8.60
C VAL A 30 40.46 -24.73 -8.68
N ASP A 31 41.71 -25.16 -8.47
CA ASP A 31 42.09 -26.55 -8.32
C ASP A 31 41.57 -27.12 -7.00
N GLU A 32 41.02 -28.32 -7.10
CA GLU A 32 40.78 -29.21 -5.97
C GLU A 32 42.08 -29.61 -5.33
N SER A 33 42.27 -29.39 -4.04
CA SER A 33 43.18 -30.17 -3.22
C SER A 33 42.64 -30.37 -1.81
N ALA A 34 42.77 -31.59 -1.36
CA ALA A 34 42.19 -32.31 -0.27
C ALA A 34 42.47 -31.76 1.15
N PRO A 35 41.81 -32.31 2.20
CA PRO A 35 41.70 -31.70 3.53
C PRO A 35 42.91 -32.00 4.40
N ASP A 36 43.42 -31.00 5.09
CA ASP A 36 44.36 -31.21 6.18
C ASP A 36 43.68 -30.97 7.53
N SER A 37 43.69 -32.00 8.34
CA SER A 37 43.15 -32.09 9.68
C SER A 37 44.18 -31.65 10.71
N THR A 38 43.99 -30.46 11.33
CA THR A 38 44.56 -30.21 12.66
C THR A 38 43.58 -29.50 13.53
N LEU A 39 42.96 -30.26 14.41
CA LEU A 39 42.16 -29.82 15.55
C LEU A 39 43.01 -29.00 16.50
N ARG A 40 42.69 -27.71 16.68
CA ARG A 40 42.95 -26.98 17.90
C ARG A 40 41.66 -26.77 18.62
N ASN A 41 41.56 -27.31 19.84
CA ASN A 41 40.54 -27.04 20.82
C ASN A 41 40.59 -25.53 21.16
N GLU A 42 39.67 -24.76 20.63
CA GLU A 42 39.25 -23.51 21.21
C GLU A 42 37.81 -23.73 21.73
N ASP A 43 37.59 -23.34 22.99
CA ASP A 43 36.30 -23.45 23.63
C ASP A 43 35.21 -22.83 22.74
N PRO A 44 34.08 -23.50 22.51
CA PRO A 44 33.02 -22.92 21.70
C PRO A 44 32.52 -21.65 22.41
N ILE A 45 32.74 -20.51 21.78
CA ILE A 45 31.94 -19.31 22.05
C ILE A 45 30.51 -19.77 21.89
N LYS A 46 29.78 -19.81 23.00
CA LYS A 46 28.32 -19.99 22.99
C LYS A 46 27.74 -18.75 22.32
N LEU A 47 27.73 -18.73 21.00
CA LEU A 47 26.70 -18.03 20.25
C LEU A 47 25.40 -18.58 20.85
N HIS A 48 24.53 -17.68 21.31
CA HIS A 48 23.15 -18.06 21.59
C HIS A 48 22.64 -18.65 20.28
N GLU A 49 22.65 -19.96 20.22
CA GLU A 49 22.06 -20.74 19.16
C GLU A 49 20.57 -20.44 19.22
N VAL A 50 20.15 -19.42 18.49
CA VAL A 50 18.77 -19.37 18.04
C VAL A 50 18.60 -20.72 17.36
N GLN A 51 17.91 -21.60 18.03
CA GLN A 51 17.53 -22.90 17.47
C GLN A 51 16.76 -22.56 16.19
N VAL A 52 17.46 -22.55 15.08
CA VAL A 52 16.89 -22.43 13.74
C VAL A 52 16.17 -23.76 13.52
N THR A 53 15.04 -23.88 14.21
CA THR A 53 14.00 -24.77 13.70
C THR A 53 13.75 -24.22 12.31
N GLY A 54 13.88 -25.05 11.25
CA GLY A 54 13.85 -24.62 9.84
C GLY A 54 12.54 -23.99 9.38
N ARG A 55 12.01 -23.02 10.14
CA ARG A 55 10.82 -22.23 9.87
C ARG A 55 11.23 -21.01 9.08
N SER A 56 10.67 -20.86 7.88
CA SER A 56 10.88 -19.65 7.08
C SER A 56 10.34 -18.39 7.82
N LYS A 57 10.91 -17.21 7.53
CA LYS A 57 10.42 -15.92 8.02
C LYS A 57 8.89 -15.76 7.78
N LEU A 58 8.40 -16.18 6.61
CA LEU A 58 6.97 -16.18 6.28
C LEU A 58 6.15 -17.01 7.27
N ARG A 59 6.65 -18.20 7.63
CA ARG A 59 5.99 -19.07 8.60
C ARG A 59 5.97 -18.44 9.99
N MET A 60 7.07 -17.88 10.45
CA MET A 60 7.14 -17.24 11.78
C MET A 60 6.16 -16.06 11.88
N LEU A 61 6.04 -15.25 10.83
CA LEU A 61 5.07 -14.15 10.78
C LEU A 61 3.63 -14.66 10.81
N ARG A 62 3.30 -15.65 9.97
CA ARG A 62 1.95 -16.25 9.95
C ARG A 62 1.57 -16.89 11.28
N GLU A 63 2.54 -17.49 11.98
CA GLU A 63 2.36 -18.11 13.29
C GLU A 63 2.49 -17.10 14.45
N SER A 64 2.72 -15.81 14.20
CA SER A 64 2.77 -14.79 15.27
C SER A 64 1.42 -14.59 15.96
N ALA A 65 1.43 -13.99 17.15
CA ALA A 65 0.20 -13.70 17.91
C ALA A 65 -0.73 -12.71 17.17
N MET A 66 -0.18 -11.85 16.33
CA MET A 66 -0.95 -10.84 15.58
C MET A 66 -1.75 -11.46 14.43
N PRO A 67 -2.97 -10.94 14.12
CA PRO A 67 -3.74 -11.34 12.95
C PRO A 67 -3.10 -10.77 11.69
N VAL A 68 -2.30 -11.58 10.99
CA VAL A 68 -1.55 -11.16 9.79
C VAL A 68 -1.71 -12.16 8.65
N SER A 69 -2.04 -11.64 7.45
CA SER A 69 -1.90 -12.38 6.20
C SER A 69 -0.56 -12.04 5.57
N VAL A 70 0.19 -13.07 5.15
CA VAL A 70 1.51 -12.89 4.50
C VAL A 70 1.46 -13.44 3.10
N ILE A 71 1.83 -12.61 2.13
CA ILE A 71 1.88 -12.90 0.72
C ILE A 71 3.37 -13.00 0.34
N GLY A 72 3.80 -14.18 -0.05
CA GLY A 72 5.20 -14.42 -0.43
C GLY A 72 5.45 -14.25 -1.92
N GLU A 73 6.72 -14.39 -2.33
CA GLU A 73 7.18 -14.20 -3.71
C GLU A 73 6.38 -15.03 -4.73
N ARG A 74 5.98 -16.26 -4.39
CA ARG A 74 5.19 -17.13 -5.28
C ARG A 74 3.88 -16.47 -5.73
N GLN A 75 3.19 -15.77 -4.83
CA GLN A 75 1.92 -15.10 -5.10
C GLN A 75 2.08 -13.70 -5.74
N LEU A 76 3.28 -13.11 -5.65
CA LEU A 76 3.61 -11.82 -6.23
C LEU A 76 3.88 -11.88 -7.73
N GLN A 77 4.22 -13.05 -8.24
CA GLN A 77 4.53 -13.28 -9.64
C GLN A 77 3.28 -13.74 -10.40
N GLY A 78 3.30 -13.64 -11.71
CA GLY A 78 2.29 -14.22 -12.59
C GLY A 78 1.18 -13.27 -13.01
N SER A 79 -0.06 -13.53 -12.61
CA SER A 79 -1.24 -12.83 -13.12
C SER A 79 -1.44 -11.41 -12.59
N ALA A 80 -0.84 -11.06 -11.46
CA ALA A 80 -0.91 -9.72 -10.91
C ALA A 80 -0.05 -8.73 -11.70
N ASN A 81 -0.64 -7.60 -12.13
CA ASN A 81 0.09 -6.51 -12.78
C ASN A 81 0.79 -5.62 -11.77
N ASN A 82 0.17 -5.46 -10.61
CA ASN A 82 0.57 -4.51 -9.61
C ASN A 82 0.16 -5.01 -8.21
N LEU A 83 0.55 -4.25 -7.20
CA LEU A 83 0.31 -4.60 -5.81
C LEU A 83 -1.18 -4.65 -5.44
N ASN A 84 -2.01 -3.78 -6.02
CA ASN A 84 -3.45 -3.78 -5.76
C ASN A 84 -4.11 -5.10 -6.18
N ASP A 85 -3.68 -5.69 -7.29
CA ASP A 85 -4.19 -6.99 -7.73
C ASP A 85 -3.88 -8.10 -6.72
N VAL A 86 -2.68 -8.08 -6.15
CA VAL A 86 -2.26 -9.03 -5.13
C VAL A 86 -3.05 -8.84 -3.84
N LEU A 87 -3.19 -7.59 -3.39
CA LEU A 87 -3.93 -7.25 -2.18
C LEU A 87 -5.41 -7.58 -2.30
N ALA A 88 -6.03 -7.36 -3.47
CA ALA A 88 -7.45 -7.68 -3.71
C ALA A 88 -7.76 -9.17 -3.57
N ARG A 89 -6.77 -10.06 -3.72
CA ARG A 89 -6.88 -11.51 -3.54
C ARG A 89 -6.64 -11.97 -2.10
N THR A 90 -6.34 -11.03 -1.20
CA THR A 90 -6.09 -11.31 0.23
C THR A 90 -7.39 -11.31 1.00
N VAL A 91 -7.59 -12.31 1.87
CA VAL A 91 -8.78 -12.41 2.71
C VAL A 91 -8.97 -11.17 3.59
N GLY A 92 -10.20 -10.64 3.65
CA GLY A 92 -10.53 -9.44 4.42
C GLY A 92 -10.09 -8.11 3.80
N VAL A 93 -9.51 -8.14 2.58
CA VAL A 93 -9.06 -6.94 1.86
C VAL A 93 -9.93 -6.70 0.63
N THR A 94 -10.27 -5.45 0.40
CA THR A 94 -10.90 -5.01 -0.85
C THR A 94 -10.19 -3.79 -1.40
N ILE A 95 -10.14 -3.70 -2.72
CA ILE A 95 -9.58 -2.56 -3.43
C ILE A 95 -10.67 -1.96 -4.29
N ARG A 96 -10.94 -0.66 -4.10
CA ARG A 96 -11.82 0.11 -4.99
C ARG A 96 -10.96 1.01 -5.85
N ASN A 97 -10.99 0.79 -7.14
CA ASN A 97 -10.27 1.59 -8.13
C ASN A 97 -11.27 2.52 -8.84
N THR A 98 -10.82 3.71 -9.23
CA THR A 98 -11.66 4.67 -9.95
C THR A 98 -11.42 4.67 -11.46
N GLY A 99 -10.53 3.82 -11.96
CA GLY A 99 -10.19 3.78 -13.38
C GLY A 99 -8.99 2.88 -13.71
N GLY A 100 -8.25 3.23 -14.75
CA GLY A 100 -7.06 2.52 -15.23
C GLY A 100 -5.79 2.77 -14.42
N LEU A 101 -4.64 2.60 -15.08
CA LEU A 101 -3.34 2.82 -14.43
C LEU A 101 -3.20 4.26 -13.95
N GLY A 102 -2.73 4.45 -12.72
CA GLY A 102 -2.58 5.77 -12.08
C GLY A 102 -3.84 6.32 -11.43
N SER A 103 -5.00 5.74 -11.68
CA SER A 103 -6.24 6.16 -11.03
C SER A 103 -6.20 5.91 -9.52
N ALA A 104 -6.94 6.73 -8.78
CA ALA A 104 -7.03 6.58 -7.33
C ALA A 104 -7.55 5.20 -6.93
N SER A 105 -6.93 4.59 -5.95
CA SER A 105 -7.33 3.32 -5.37
C SER A 105 -7.49 3.46 -3.86
N ARG A 106 -8.52 2.83 -3.31
CA ARG A 106 -8.81 2.81 -1.88
C ARG A 106 -8.72 1.40 -1.36
N ILE A 107 -7.71 1.17 -0.53
CA ILE A 107 -7.53 -0.11 0.16
C ILE A 107 -8.43 -0.11 1.38
N SER A 108 -9.19 -1.18 1.56
CA SER A 108 -10.01 -1.42 2.73
C SER A 108 -9.61 -2.75 3.36
N VAL A 109 -9.46 -2.75 4.67
CA VAL A 109 -9.26 -3.95 5.48
C VAL A 109 -10.43 -4.07 6.44
N ARG A 110 -11.19 -5.16 6.35
CA ARG A 110 -12.38 -5.42 7.19
C ARG A 110 -13.42 -4.29 7.16
N GLY A 111 -13.61 -3.70 5.97
CA GLY A 111 -14.55 -2.59 5.75
C GLY A 111 -14.05 -1.20 6.18
N LEU A 112 -12.90 -1.10 6.85
CA LEU A 112 -12.26 0.17 7.18
C LEU A 112 -11.29 0.56 6.06
N GLU A 113 -11.43 1.76 5.51
CA GLU A 113 -10.71 2.20 4.32
C GLU A 113 -9.92 3.49 4.50
N GLY A 114 -9.06 3.76 3.51
CA GLY A 114 -8.35 5.02 3.36
C GLY A 114 -7.30 5.24 4.44
N LYS A 115 -7.31 6.42 5.07
CA LYS A 115 -6.32 6.84 6.08
C LYS A 115 -6.34 6.00 7.38
N ARG A 116 -7.30 5.06 7.52
CA ARG A 116 -7.35 4.10 8.65
C ARG A 116 -6.40 2.92 8.46
N ILE A 117 -5.92 2.70 7.23
CA ILE A 117 -4.96 1.65 6.92
C ILE A 117 -3.58 2.27 6.84
N GLY A 118 -2.67 1.82 7.69
CA GLY A 118 -1.27 2.22 7.66
C GLY A 118 -0.56 1.61 6.45
N MET A 119 0.20 2.44 5.72
CA MET A 119 1.02 2.02 4.59
C MET A 119 2.49 2.10 4.96
N TYR A 120 3.23 1.02 4.73
CA TYR A 120 4.63 0.91 5.13
C TYR A 120 5.47 0.27 4.02
N ILE A 121 6.73 0.68 3.92
CA ILE A 121 7.78 0.02 3.12
C ILE A 121 8.94 -0.27 4.08
N ASP A 122 9.32 -1.54 4.21
CA ASP A 122 10.36 -1.99 5.14
C ASP A 122 10.13 -1.45 6.58
N GLU A 123 8.84 -1.47 7.04
CA GLU A 123 8.38 -0.98 8.34
C GLU A 123 8.46 0.55 8.54
N ALA A 124 8.92 1.30 7.55
CA ALA A 124 8.92 2.76 7.56
C ALA A 124 7.55 3.29 7.09
N PRO A 125 6.88 4.16 7.87
CA PRO A 125 5.57 4.68 7.50
C PRO A 125 5.66 5.61 6.28
N MET A 126 4.69 5.44 5.37
CA MET A 126 4.56 6.26 4.15
C MET A 126 3.72 7.53 4.37
N SER A 127 3.65 8.09 5.53
CA SER A 127 2.77 9.18 5.93
C SER A 127 2.40 10.19 4.81
N GLN A 128 3.04 11.34 4.67
CA GLN A 128 2.78 12.27 3.56
C GLN A 128 3.35 11.79 2.21
N LEU A 129 4.33 10.89 2.22
CA LEU A 129 4.82 10.26 0.99
C LEU A 129 3.68 9.56 0.24
N SER A 130 2.67 9.04 0.95
CA SER A 130 1.48 8.42 0.35
C SER A 130 0.66 9.36 -0.56
N ASN A 131 0.86 10.67 -0.48
CA ASN A 131 0.24 11.64 -1.40
C ASN A 131 0.97 11.69 -2.76
N PHE A 132 2.19 11.16 -2.85
CA PHE A 132 3.04 11.17 -4.05
C PHE A 132 3.32 9.77 -4.58
N VAL A 133 3.38 8.77 -3.70
CA VAL A 133 3.63 7.36 -4.01
C VAL A 133 2.49 6.52 -3.50
N ALA A 134 1.84 5.78 -4.38
CA ALA A 134 0.95 4.70 -3.99
C ALA A 134 1.77 3.41 -3.77
N LEU A 135 1.31 2.50 -2.92
CA LEU A 135 1.91 1.16 -2.83
C LEU A 135 2.00 0.47 -4.20
N ASN A 136 1.06 0.78 -5.06
CA ASN A 136 0.97 0.26 -6.42
C ASN A 136 2.11 0.70 -7.36
N ASP A 137 2.87 1.70 -6.96
CA ASP A 137 4.07 2.17 -7.71
C ASP A 137 5.31 1.33 -7.41
N VAL A 138 5.27 0.49 -6.36
CA VAL A 138 6.36 -0.45 -6.04
C VAL A 138 6.25 -1.66 -6.96
N PRO A 139 7.23 -1.89 -7.86
CA PRO A 139 7.18 -3.05 -8.75
C PRO A 139 7.16 -4.37 -7.97
N THR A 140 6.27 -5.28 -8.34
CA THR A 140 6.17 -6.61 -7.70
C THR A 140 7.48 -7.40 -7.74
N ASP A 141 8.32 -7.14 -8.75
CA ASP A 141 9.65 -7.76 -8.89
C ASP A 141 10.63 -7.39 -7.77
N MET A 142 10.46 -6.22 -7.15
CA MET A 142 11.31 -5.71 -6.07
C MET A 142 10.84 -6.16 -4.68
N ILE A 143 9.68 -6.80 -4.58
CA ILE A 143 9.04 -7.17 -3.31
C ILE A 143 9.43 -8.61 -2.95
N GLU A 144 9.89 -8.81 -1.70
CA GLU A 144 10.10 -10.12 -1.09
C GLU A 144 8.78 -10.70 -0.61
N ARG A 145 8.03 -9.90 0.15
CA ARG A 145 6.72 -10.26 0.71
C ARG A 145 5.88 -9.03 1.02
N ILE A 146 4.57 -9.26 1.20
CA ILE A 146 3.64 -8.27 1.71
C ILE A 146 3.02 -8.82 2.99
N GLU A 147 2.94 -7.99 3.99
CA GLU A 147 2.34 -8.29 5.29
C GLU A 147 1.09 -7.45 5.45
N VAL A 148 -0.07 -8.07 5.64
CA VAL A 148 -1.35 -7.39 5.86
C VAL A 148 -1.81 -7.67 7.28
N TYR A 149 -1.62 -6.72 8.16
CA TYR A 149 -2.08 -6.74 9.55
C TYR A 149 -3.52 -6.28 9.63
N LYS A 150 -4.38 -7.02 10.35
CA LYS A 150 -5.83 -6.80 10.35
C LYS A 150 -6.33 -6.37 11.73
N GLY A 151 -6.67 -5.08 11.83
CA GLY A 151 -7.21 -4.47 13.05
C GLY A 151 -6.18 -4.21 14.15
N LEU A 152 -4.97 -4.73 14.04
CA LEU A 152 -3.90 -4.55 15.01
C LEU A 152 -2.58 -4.31 14.27
N VAL A 153 -1.85 -3.27 14.65
CA VAL A 153 -0.60 -2.87 13.97
C VAL A 153 0.58 -3.05 14.92
N PRO A 154 1.67 -3.69 14.48
CA PRO A 154 2.86 -3.85 15.31
C PRO A 154 3.35 -2.51 15.87
N TYR A 155 3.71 -2.49 17.16
CA TYR A 155 4.18 -1.28 17.82
C TYR A 155 5.36 -0.61 17.10
N ARG A 156 6.27 -1.42 16.56
CA ARG A 156 7.51 -0.98 15.90
C ARG A 156 7.31 -0.23 14.59
N PHE A 157 6.11 -0.29 14.00
CA PHE A 157 5.82 0.44 12.75
C PHE A 157 5.61 1.93 12.98
N GLY A 158 5.22 2.34 14.20
CA GLY A 158 4.87 3.72 14.50
C GLY A 158 3.53 4.14 13.88
N GLY A 159 3.14 5.41 14.09
CA GLY A 159 1.91 5.97 13.54
C GLY A 159 0.64 5.52 14.26
N SER A 160 -0.51 5.88 13.69
CA SER A 160 -1.84 5.72 14.31
C SER A 160 -2.86 5.14 13.32
N ALA A 161 -2.77 3.86 12.99
CA ALA A 161 -3.72 3.18 12.10
C ALA A 161 -4.67 2.28 12.90
N LEU A 162 -5.99 2.28 12.57
CA LEU A 162 -7.03 1.54 13.29
C LEU A 162 -7.53 0.30 12.55
N GLY A 163 -7.60 0.35 11.23
CA GLY A 163 -8.13 -0.74 10.40
C GLY A 163 -7.11 -1.85 10.16
N GLY A 164 -5.84 -1.54 10.34
CA GLY A 164 -4.72 -2.45 10.06
C GLY A 164 -3.58 -1.77 9.32
N ALA A 165 -2.65 -2.56 8.81
CA ALA A 165 -1.50 -2.08 8.08
C ALA A 165 -1.15 -2.98 6.90
N VAL A 166 -0.61 -2.37 5.85
CA VAL A 166 0.04 -3.06 4.73
C VAL A 166 1.52 -2.69 4.74
N ASN A 167 2.38 -3.67 4.97
CA ASN A 167 3.83 -3.50 4.92
C ASN A 167 4.39 -4.24 3.71
N VAL A 168 5.04 -3.50 2.83
CA VAL A 168 5.76 -4.04 1.68
C VAL A 168 7.21 -4.21 2.06
N VAL A 169 7.68 -5.44 2.09
CA VAL A 169 9.09 -5.75 2.40
C VAL A 169 9.86 -5.95 1.10
N THR A 170 10.91 -5.17 0.93
CA THR A 170 11.74 -5.21 -0.27
C THR A 170 12.76 -6.35 -0.22
N LYS A 171 13.18 -6.83 -1.40
CA LYS A 171 14.16 -7.92 -1.50
C LYS A 171 15.54 -7.51 -1.00
N GLU A 172 16.19 -8.42 -0.30
CA GLU A 172 17.64 -8.38 -0.14
C GLU A 172 18.33 -8.86 -1.43
N TYR A 173 19.39 -8.18 -1.80
CA TYR A 173 20.04 -8.43 -3.10
C TYR A 173 21.43 -9.01 -2.92
N PRO A 174 21.86 -9.94 -3.82
CA PRO A 174 23.22 -10.46 -3.84
C PRO A 174 24.25 -9.34 -4.10
N PRO A 175 25.56 -9.61 -3.85
CA PRO A 175 26.62 -8.59 -3.96
C PRO A 175 26.72 -7.91 -5.33
N LEU A 176 26.37 -8.61 -6.40
CA LEU A 176 26.20 -8.06 -7.74
C LEU A 176 24.80 -8.43 -8.21
N TYR A 177 23.98 -7.44 -8.54
CA TYR A 177 22.61 -7.65 -8.96
C TYR A 177 22.19 -6.64 -10.02
N LEU A 178 21.62 -7.15 -11.10
CA LEU A 178 20.94 -6.39 -12.13
C LEU A 178 19.57 -7.02 -12.35
N ASP A 179 18.52 -6.22 -12.29
CA ASP A 179 17.16 -6.62 -12.63
C ASP A 179 16.56 -5.58 -13.57
N PHE A 180 16.10 -6.04 -14.69
CA PHE A 180 15.49 -5.21 -15.70
C PHE A 180 14.22 -5.87 -16.20
N SER A 181 13.10 -5.13 -16.24
CA SER A 181 11.86 -5.63 -16.81
C SER A 181 11.16 -4.57 -17.66
N TYR A 182 10.54 -5.03 -18.73
CA TYR A 182 9.68 -4.22 -19.58
C TYR A 182 8.38 -4.94 -19.86
N GLU A 183 7.26 -4.23 -19.66
CA GLU A 183 5.93 -4.71 -19.98
C GLU A 183 5.25 -3.77 -20.98
N ILE A 184 4.60 -4.36 -21.98
CA ILE A 184 3.69 -3.70 -22.90
C ILE A 184 2.30 -4.33 -22.74
N GLY A 185 1.25 -3.51 -22.73
CA GLY A 185 -0.12 -3.99 -22.53
C GLY A 185 -1.17 -3.16 -23.24
N SER A 186 -2.42 -3.61 -23.09
CA SER A 186 -3.62 -2.95 -23.59
C SER A 186 -3.64 -1.47 -23.15
N PHE A 187 -4.38 -0.63 -23.88
CA PHE A 187 -4.56 0.79 -23.60
C PHE A 187 -3.26 1.58 -23.71
N ASN A 188 -2.34 1.13 -24.58
CA ASN A 188 -1.01 1.69 -24.78
C ASN A 188 -0.24 1.81 -23.45
N THR A 189 -0.28 0.77 -22.65
CA THR A 189 0.41 0.71 -21.36
C THR A 189 1.85 0.24 -21.55
N HIS A 190 2.78 0.97 -20.95
CA HIS A 190 4.21 0.67 -20.93
C HIS A 190 4.74 0.80 -19.51
N GLN A 191 5.40 -0.24 -19.01
CA GLN A 191 6.06 -0.21 -17.70
C GLN A 191 7.50 -0.69 -17.85
N LEU A 192 8.45 0.11 -17.39
CA LEU A 192 9.87 -0.16 -17.41
C LEU A 192 10.39 -0.10 -15.99
N ASN A 193 11.09 -1.14 -15.55
CA ASN A 193 11.73 -1.18 -14.24
C ASN A 193 13.18 -1.59 -14.39
N GLY A 194 14.06 -0.98 -13.60
CA GLY A 194 15.48 -1.33 -13.58
C GLY A 194 16.10 -1.09 -12.22
N VAL A 195 16.91 -2.05 -11.74
CA VAL A 195 17.67 -1.95 -10.50
C VAL A 195 19.05 -2.51 -10.73
N ILE A 196 20.07 -1.79 -10.30
CA ILE A 196 21.46 -2.23 -10.28
C ILE A 196 21.95 -2.08 -8.84
N LYS A 197 22.55 -3.14 -8.28
CA LYS A 197 23.23 -3.09 -6.98
C LYS A 197 24.59 -3.76 -7.05
N ARG A 198 25.56 -3.14 -6.39
CA ARG A 198 26.92 -3.67 -6.28
C ARG A 198 27.42 -3.49 -4.85
N THR A 199 27.88 -4.57 -4.24
CA THR A 199 28.48 -4.59 -2.91
C THR A 199 29.96 -4.90 -3.00
N ASP A 200 30.81 -4.06 -2.44
CA ASP A 200 32.18 -4.41 -2.18
C ASP A 200 32.28 -5.27 -0.91
N LYS A 201 32.62 -6.54 -1.08
CA LYS A 201 32.71 -7.52 0.04
C LYS A 201 33.78 -7.15 1.08
N LYS A 202 34.81 -6.38 0.70
CA LYS A 202 35.89 -6.00 1.62
C LYS A 202 35.46 -4.87 2.56
N SER A 203 34.97 -3.78 2.02
CA SER A 203 34.52 -2.61 2.79
C SER A 203 33.11 -2.74 3.38
N GLY A 204 32.29 -3.66 2.84
CA GLY A 204 30.86 -3.76 3.19
C GLY A 204 30.01 -2.63 2.62
N LEU A 205 30.55 -1.83 1.69
CA LEU A 205 29.81 -0.77 1.01
C LEU A 205 28.99 -1.34 -0.14
N GLN A 206 27.72 -1.00 -0.17
CA GLN A 206 26.81 -1.32 -1.28
C GLN A 206 26.30 -0.03 -1.91
N PHE A 207 26.34 0.01 -3.23
CA PHE A 207 25.76 1.07 -4.04
C PHE A 207 24.58 0.50 -4.83
N GLY A 208 23.48 1.22 -4.82
CA GLY A 208 22.26 0.88 -5.56
C GLY A 208 21.78 2.04 -6.42
N LEU A 209 21.32 1.75 -7.62
CA LEU A 209 20.58 2.68 -8.47
C LEU A 209 19.35 1.96 -8.99
N GLY A 210 18.23 2.65 -9.07
CA GLY A 210 17.00 2.08 -9.56
C GLY A 210 16.06 3.13 -10.13
N GLY A 211 15.11 2.67 -10.94
CA GLY A 211 14.08 3.53 -11.46
C GLY A 211 12.95 2.75 -12.12
N THR A 212 11.79 3.39 -12.15
CA THR A 212 10.60 2.89 -12.82
C THR A 212 10.01 3.98 -13.71
N TYR A 213 9.48 3.58 -14.85
CA TYR A 213 8.69 4.42 -15.72
C TYR A 213 7.38 3.73 -16.03
N SER A 214 6.26 4.40 -15.80
CA SER A 214 4.91 3.90 -16.06
C SER A 214 4.17 4.90 -16.92
N PHE A 215 3.61 4.40 -18.02
CA PHE A 215 2.81 5.17 -18.96
C PHE A 215 1.58 4.37 -19.38
N SER A 216 0.44 5.03 -19.50
CA SER A 216 -0.76 4.48 -20.14
C SER A 216 -1.60 5.60 -20.73
N LYS A 217 -2.23 5.36 -21.87
CA LYS A 217 -3.28 6.24 -22.38
C LYS A 217 -4.60 6.02 -21.67
N ASN A 218 -4.80 4.86 -21.04
CA ASN A 218 -6.06 4.45 -20.41
C ASN A 218 -7.29 4.61 -21.34
N ASN A 219 -7.11 4.47 -22.64
CA ASN A 219 -8.14 4.71 -23.65
C ASN A 219 -9.09 3.50 -23.83
N TYR A 220 -9.57 2.94 -22.73
CA TYR A 220 -10.60 1.90 -22.77
C TYR A 220 -12.01 2.50 -22.92
N LYS A 221 -12.93 1.69 -23.39
CA LYS A 221 -14.33 2.10 -23.51
C LYS A 221 -15.01 2.14 -22.14
N MET A 222 -15.78 3.19 -21.91
CA MET A 222 -16.64 3.32 -20.73
C MET A 222 -18.08 3.58 -21.12
N ARG A 223 -19.01 3.20 -20.25
CA ARG A 223 -20.43 3.44 -20.43
C ARG A 223 -20.86 4.63 -19.59
N LEU A 224 -21.60 5.55 -20.18
CA LEU A 224 -22.13 6.74 -19.52
C LEU A 224 -23.52 6.44 -18.91
N ASP A 225 -23.55 5.65 -17.83
CA ASP A 225 -24.80 5.18 -17.22
C ASP A 225 -25.67 6.29 -16.63
N ASN A 226 -25.05 7.41 -16.27
CA ASN A 226 -25.74 8.59 -15.71
C ASN A 226 -26.29 9.57 -16.77
N ILE A 227 -26.01 9.35 -18.05
CA ILE A 227 -26.49 10.22 -19.15
C ILE A 227 -27.52 9.47 -19.99
N ASP A 228 -27.11 8.55 -20.85
CA ASP A 228 -27.97 7.82 -21.80
C ASP A 228 -27.56 6.35 -21.95
N GLY A 229 -26.56 5.91 -21.21
CA GLY A 229 -26.03 4.54 -21.26
C GLY A 229 -25.20 4.21 -22.51
N ARG A 230 -24.82 5.21 -23.30
CA ARG A 230 -23.96 4.99 -24.48
C ARG A 230 -22.52 4.67 -24.09
N TRP A 231 -21.82 4.00 -25.00
CA TRP A 231 -20.41 3.71 -24.87
C TRP A 231 -19.57 4.78 -25.54
N VAL A 232 -18.57 5.31 -24.81
CA VAL A 232 -17.57 6.27 -25.31
C VAL A 232 -16.16 5.73 -25.07
N GLU A 233 -15.18 6.18 -25.83
CA GLU A 233 -13.78 5.92 -25.56
C GLU A 233 -13.25 7.02 -24.63
N ARG A 234 -12.44 6.63 -23.62
CA ARG A 234 -11.73 7.60 -22.77
C ARG A 234 -10.61 8.22 -23.61
N ASP A 235 -10.55 9.51 -23.68
CA ASP A 235 -9.62 10.25 -24.52
C ASP A 235 -8.72 11.22 -23.74
N HIS A 236 -9.06 11.51 -22.46
CA HIS A 236 -8.32 12.42 -21.59
C HIS A 236 -8.02 11.78 -20.21
N ASP A 237 -7.28 10.64 -20.23
CA ASP A 237 -6.92 9.87 -19.03
C ASP A 237 -5.45 9.41 -19.07
N GLN A 238 -4.60 10.10 -19.83
CA GLN A 238 -3.20 9.71 -19.94
C GLN A 238 -2.49 9.85 -18.60
N TYR A 239 -1.80 8.79 -18.23
CA TYR A 239 -0.96 8.71 -17.05
C TYR A 239 0.50 8.59 -17.40
N ASN A 240 1.36 9.34 -16.71
CA ASN A 240 2.80 9.28 -16.87
C ASN A 240 3.47 9.45 -15.48
N LYS A 241 4.29 8.49 -15.09
CA LYS A 241 5.05 8.54 -13.85
C LYS A 241 6.46 8.03 -14.03
N ILE A 242 7.41 8.75 -13.46
CA ILE A 242 8.80 8.32 -13.34
C ILE A 242 9.22 8.38 -11.87
N ILE A 243 9.85 7.30 -11.39
CA ILE A 243 10.51 7.24 -10.09
C ILE A 243 11.95 6.82 -10.34
N TYR A 244 12.89 7.48 -9.71
CA TYR A 244 14.32 7.16 -9.81
C TYR A 244 15.00 7.42 -8.49
N GLY A 245 16.05 6.68 -8.20
CA GLY A 245 16.75 6.86 -6.94
C GLY A 245 18.06 6.10 -6.87
N GLY A 246 18.79 6.41 -5.82
CA GLY A 246 20.02 5.75 -5.48
C GLY A 246 20.14 5.51 -3.98
N SER A 247 20.92 4.51 -3.62
CA SER A 247 21.20 4.16 -2.23
C SER A 247 22.66 3.85 -2.00
N VAL A 248 23.13 4.21 -0.81
CA VAL A 248 24.44 3.78 -0.28
C VAL A 248 24.17 3.09 1.05
N LYS A 249 24.67 1.86 1.20
CA LYS A 249 24.56 1.06 2.42
C LYS A 249 25.93 0.63 2.89
N ALA A 250 26.22 0.77 4.16
CA ALA A 250 27.43 0.29 4.81
C ALA A 250 27.08 -0.72 5.91
N THR A 251 27.79 -1.87 5.94
CA THR A 251 27.48 -2.99 6.86
C THR A 251 28.68 -3.43 7.72
N LYS A 252 29.82 -2.75 7.61
CA LYS A 252 31.05 -3.11 8.34
C LYS A 252 31.61 -1.94 9.17
N TRP A 253 30.73 -1.07 9.68
CA TRP A 253 31.08 0.01 10.57
C TRP A 253 30.65 -0.34 12.00
N TRP A 254 30.64 0.66 12.91
CA TRP A 254 30.12 0.46 14.25
C TRP A 254 28.64 0.09 14.27
N PHE A 255 27.84 0.69 13.38
CA PHE A 255 26.49 0.23 13.08
C PHE A 255 26.55 -1.02 12.19
N ASP A 256 25.63 -1.96 12.40
CA ASP A 256 25.51 -3.16 11.57
C ASP A 256 24.92 -2.82 10.20
N GLU A 257 24.11 -1.76 10.14
CA GLU A 257 23.63 -1.17 8.89
C GLU A 257 23.52 0.35 9.00
N VAL A 258 24.07 1.05 8.01
CA VAL A 258 23.82 2.46 7.73
C VAL A 258 23.41 2.56 6.28
N LYS A 259 22.16 2.98 6.00
CA LYS A 259 21.63 3.09 4.64
C LYS A 259 21.11 4.50 4.40
N LEU A 260 21.61 5.15 3.36
CA LEU A 260 21.10 6.43 2.84
C LEU A 260 20.43 6.19 1.48
N GLU A 261 19.23 6.71 1.30
CA GLU A 261 18.48 6.66 0.06
C GLU A 261 18.05 8.05 -0.39
N LEU A 262 18.18 8.31 -1.68
CA LEU A 262 17.70 9.53 -2.33
C LEU A 262 16.78 9.12 -3.47
N ILE A 263 15.54 9.61 -3.47
CA ILE A 263 14.51 9.23 -4.44
C ILE A 263 13.86 10.50 -5.00
N GLY A 264 13.70 10.54 -6.32
CA GLY A 264 12.94 11.57 -7.03
C GLY A 264 11.79 10.94 -7.79
N MET A 265 10.66 11.63 -7.85
CA MET A 265 9.49 11.18 -8.60
C MET A 265 8.72 12.34 -9.22
N HIS A 266 8.13 12.06 -10.39
CA HIS A 266 7.28 13.00 -11.11
C HIS A 266 6.09 12.26 -11.70
N THR A 267 4.91 12.83 -11.52
CA THR A 267 3.65 12.29 -12.05
C THR A 267 2.91 13.38 -12.81
N LYS A 268 2.32 13.02 -13.94
CA LYS A 268 1.28 13.80 -14.62
C LYS A 268 0.15 12.86 -14.99
N GLN A 269 -1.08 13.26 -14.67
CA GLN A 269 -2.29 12.50 -15.00
C GLN A 269 -3.37 13.45 -15.50
N GLU A 270 -3.86 13.21 -16.70
CA GLU A 270 -5.04 13.85 -17.24
C GLU A 270 -6.29 13.42 -16.45
N ILE A 271 -7.33 14.22 -16.50
CA ILE A 271 -8.55 13.99 -15.74
C ILE A 271 -9.66 13.64 -16.72
N GLN A 272 -10.07 12.35 -16.72
CA GLN A 272 -11.18 11.90 -17.54
C GLN A 272 -12.51 12.38 -16.96
N GLY A 273 -13.27 13.10 -17.76
CA GLY A 273 -14.65 13.46 -17.45
C GLY A 273 -15.59 12.25 -17.48
N ILE A 274 -16.69 12.34 -16.72
CA ILE A 274 -17.76 11.34 -16.71
C ILE A 274 -19.09 12.04 -17.07
N ASP A 275 -19.42 13.13 -16.38
CA ASP A 275 -20.64 13.90 -16.65
C ASP A 275 -20.49 14.83 -17.84
N ILE A 276 -19.28 15.25 -18.12
CA ILE A 276 -18.88 16.10 -19.25
C ILE A 276 -17.59 15.57 -19.90
N ASP A 277 -17.31 15.99 -21.13
CA ASP A 277 -16.08 15.69 -21.85
C ASP A 277 -14.99 16.70 -21.43
N ILE A 278 -14.08 16.27 -20.50
CA ILE A 278 -12.95 17.09 -20.04
C ILE A 278 -11.78 16.89 -21.01
N ARG A 279 -11.14 18.00 -21.46
CA ARG A 279 -10.11 17.95 -22.50
C ARG A 279 -8.76 18.53 -22.12
N GLU A 280 -8.69 19.36 -21.09
CA GLU A 280 -7.47 20.10 -20.73
C GLU A 280 -6.99 19.87 -19.30
N ALA A 281 -7.92 19.60 -18.37
CA ALA A 281 -7.59 19.51 -16.95
C ALA A 281 -6.68 18.32 -16.62
N TYR A 282 -5.68 18.55 -15.78
CA TYR A 282 -4.77 17.51 -15.32
C TYR A 282 -4.25 17.75 -13.91
N ASN A 283 -3.87 16.68 -13.24
CA ASN A 283 -3.13 16.68 -11.98
C ASN A 283 -1.63 16.48 -12.25
N PHE A 284 -0.81 17.07 -11.38
CA PHE A 284 0.64 16.83 -11.40
C PHE A 284 1.19 16.74 -9.98
N SER A 285 2.26 15.99 -9.84
CA SER A 285 3.04 15.96 -8.61
C SER A 285 4.52 15.72 -8.86
N SER A 286 5.34 16.25 -7.95
CA SER A 286 6.78 16.00 -7.92
C SER A 286 7.22 15.88 -6.48
N SER A 287 8.08 14.92 -6.16
CA SER A 287 8.60 14.79 -4.80
C SER A 287 10.04 14.31 -4.80
N TYR A 288 10.78 14.75 -3.79
CA TYR A 288 12.16 14.37 -3.49
C TYR A 288 12.22 13.89 -2.06
N VAL A 289 12.79 12.71 -1.88
CA VAL A 289 12.90 12.02 -0.59
C VAL A 289 14.34 11.77 -0.27
N ALA A 290 14.73 12.06 0.97
CA ALA A 290 15.98 11.59 1.57
C ALA A 290 15.61 10.73 2.79
N ALA A 291 16.13 9.50 2.85
CA ALA A 291 15.88 8.57 3.95
C ALA A 291 17.21 8.02 4.49
N LEU A 292 17.32 7.95 5.81
CA LEU A 292 18.46 7.39 6.53
C LEU A 292 17.93 6.28 7.45
N ASN A 293 18.48 5.08 7.32
CA ASN A 293 18.22 3.97 8.23
C ASN A 293 19.51 3.57 8.95
N LEU A 294 19.43 3.34 10.25
CA LEU A 294 20.52 2.89 11.11
C LEU A 294 20.04 1.68 11.90
N LYS A 295 20.85 0.61 11.91
CA LYS A 295 20.62 -0.57 12.75
C LYS A 295 21.85 -0.92 13.55
N LYS A 296 21.65 -1.31 14.80
CA LYS A 296 22.71 -1.76 15.70
C LYS A 296 22.16 -2.79 16.66
N ASP A 297 22.62 -4.03 16.52
CA ASP A 297 22.37 -5.09 17.49
C ASP A 297 23.32 -4.92 18.69
N ASN A 298 22.87 -5.24 19.88
CA ASN A 298 23.61 -5.08 21.13
C ASN A 298 24.15 -3.63 21.31
N PHE A 299 23.27 -2.64 21.15
CA PHE A 299 23.58 -1.22 21.27
C PHE A 299 23.94 -0.84 22.71
N PHE A 300 25.23 -0.67 23.00
CA PHE A 300 25.86 -0.44 24.31
C PHE A 300 25.65 -1.55 25.37
N LEU A 301 24.61 -2.37 25.28
CA LEU A 301 24.28 -3.45 26.20
C LEU A 301 23.91 -4.71 25.42
N ASP A 302 24.31 -5.89 25.90
CA ASP A 302 23.88 -7.16 25.31
C ASP A 302 22.37 -7.30 25.40
N GLY A 303 21.75 -7.67 24.26
CA GLY A 303 20.31 -7.81 24.13
C GLY A 303 19.55 -6.50 23.91
N LEU A 304 20.21 -5.35 23.86
CA LEU A 304 19.59 -4.07 23.47
C LEU A 304 19.83 -3.77 21.99
N ASP A 305 18.79 -3.77 21.19
CA ASP A 305 18.85 -3.50 19.76
C ASP A 305 18.29 -2.11 19.44
N LEU A 306 18.91 -1.42 18.51
CA LEU A 306 18.51 -0.12 17.99
C LEU A 306 18.14 -0.24 16.50
N ASP A 307 16.97 0.29 16.14
CA ASP A 307 16.56 0.54 14.75
C ASP A 307 16.02 1.97 14.64
N MET A 308 16.61 2.78 13.77
CA MET A 308 16.24 4.18 13.58
C MET A 308 16.04 4.48 12.09
N ASP A 309 14.90 5.08 11.76
CA ASP A 309 14.60 5.62 10.45
C ASP A 309 14.37 7.13 10.54
N ALA A 310 15.06 7.89 9.72
CA ALA A 310 14.84 9.33 9.55
C ALA A 310 14.52 9.63 8.09
N GLY A 311 13.50 10.44 7.84
CA GLY A 311 13.04 10.77 6.50
C GLY A 311 12.79 12.26 6.33
N TYR A 312 13.04 12.76 5.12
CA TYR A 312 12.64 14.09 4.71
C TYR A 312 12.02 14.04 3.32
N VAL A 313 10.83 14.61 3.17
CA VAL A 313 10.08 14.69 1.92
C VAL A 313 9.86 16.16 1.56
N LEU A 314 10.29 16.55 0.36
CA LEU A 314 9.93 17.80 -0.28
C LEU A 314 9.00 17.47 -1.46
N GLY A 315 7.74 17.84 -1.34
CA GLY A 315 6.71 17.54 -2.33
C GLY A 315 6.05 18.78 -2.92
N TYR A 316 5.65 18.66 -4.16
CA TYR A 316 4.81 19.62 -4.87
C TYR A 316 3.67 18.85 -5.53
N SER A 317 2.44 19.28 -5.32
CA SER A 317 1.27 18.72 -5.99
C SER A 317 0.32 19.84 -6.42
N GLY A 318 -0.45 19.61 -7.45
CA GLY A 318 -1.39 20.60 -7.92
C GLY A 318 -2.31 20.07 -9.01
N MET A 319 -3.24 20.91 -9.37
CA MET A 319 -4.19 20.68 -10.45
C MET A 319 -4.17 21.91 -11.36
N LYS A 320 -4.29 21.65 -12.66
CA LYS A 320 -4.52 22.70 -13.67
C LYS A 320 -5.86 22.45 -14.32
N ASP A 321 -6.77 23.43 -14.19
CA ASP A 321 -8.11 23.47 -14.76
C ASP A 321 -8.39 24.90 -15.19
N THR A 322 -7.88 25.26 -16.38
CA THR A 322 -7.86 26.66 -16.88
C THR A 322 -8.57 26.82 -18.22
N ALA A 323 -9.27 25.77 -18.68
CA ALA A 323 -9.95 25.77 -19.97
C ALA A 323 -10.97 26.91 -20.06
N MET A 324 -11.02 27.61 -21.19
CA MET A 324 -11.98 28.67 -21.43
C MET A 324 -13.27 28.17 -22.10
N HIS A 325 -13.31 26.88 -22.46
CA HIS A 325 -14.45 26.20 -23.08
C HIS A 325 -14.63 24.84 -22.42
N ARG A 326 -15.89 24.37 -22.34
CA ARG A 326 -16.28 23.02 -21.92
C ARG A 326 -17.01 22.34 -23.06
N TYR A 327 -17.06 21.04 -23.01
CA TYR A 327 -17.78 20.26 -24.02
C TYR A 327 -18.66 19.19 -23.33
N ASP A 328 -19.88 19.01 -23.87
CA ASP A 328 -20.65 17.83 -23.54
C ASP A 328 -20.19 16.61 -24.38
N TRP A 329 -20.74 15.46 -24.11
CA TRP A 329 -20.39 14.23 -24.82
C TRP A 329 -20.93 14.18 -26.26
N ASP A 330 -21.72 15.16 -26.70
CA ASP A 330 -22.17 15.35 -28.07
C ASP A 330 -21.24 16.31 -28.86
N GLY A 331 -20.21 16.86 -28.16
CA GLY A 331 -19.25 17.80 -28.71
C GLY A 331 -19.76 19.25 -28.78
N ASN A 332 -20.91 19.54 -28.16
CA ASN A 332 -21.39 20.90 -28.07
C ASN A 332 -20.57 21.71 -27.08
N GLU A 333 -20.17 22.89 -27.51
CA GLU A 333 -19.43 23.81 -26.68
C GLU A 333 -20.34 24.48 -25.63
N MET A 334 -19.85 24.56 -24.41
CA MET A 334 -20.47 25.19 -23.27
C MET A 334 -19.54 26.26 -22.67
N PRO A 335 -20.09 27.29 -22.00
CA PRO A 335 -19.24 28.27 -21.31
C PRO A 335 -18.42 27.57 -20.20
N PRO A 336 -17.26 28.12 -19.83
CA PRO A 336 -16.46 27.60 -18.72
C PRO A 336 -17.23 27.72 -17.41
N THR A 337 -16.76 27.05 -16.34
CA THR A 337 -17.43 27.04 -15.04
C THR A 337 -17.42 28.40 -14.35
N SER A 338 -16.48 29.28 -14.73
CA SER A 338 -16.44 30.69 -14.29
C SER A 338 -15.88 31.57 -15.41
N VAL A 339 -16.03 32.89 -15.24
CA VAL A 339 -15.46 33.90 -16.16
C VAL A 339 -13.93 33.87 -16.23
N PHE A 340 -13.27 33.16 -15.30
CA PHE A 340 -11.83 32.97 -15.26
C PHE A 340 -11.39 31.62 -15.82
N GLY A 341 -12.31 30.82 -16.40
CA GLY A 341 -12.07 29.50 -16.94
C GLY A 341 -12.58 28.36 -16.05
N GLY A 342 -12.13 27.17 -16.34
CA GLY A 342 -12.46 25.92 -15.65
C GLY A 342 -13.44 25.04 -16.43
N GLU A 343 -13.13 23.76 -16.55
CA GLU A 343 -14.01 22.77 -17.18
C GLU A 343 -14.53 21.72 -16.21
N GLN A 344 -13.75 21.36 -15.18
CA GLN A 344 -14.11 20.32 -14.22
C GLN A 344 -14.79 20.88 -12.97
N ASN A 345 -14.11 21.79 -12.28
CA ASN A 345 -14.54 22.31 -10.98
C ASN A 345 -15.36 23.61 -11.17
N LYS A 346 -16.15 23.96 -10.13
CA LYS A 346 -16.89 25.22 -10.11
C LYS A 346 -16.00 26.46 -10.29
N TYR A 347 -14.77 26.38 -9.81
CA TYR A 347 -13.75 27.43 -9.92
C TYR A 347 -12.54 26.89 -10.67
N PRO A 348 -11.92 27.70 -11.53
CA PRO A 348 -10.70 27.31 -12.20
C PRO A 348 -9.57 27.14 -11.19
N SER A 349 -8.57 26.37 -11.57
CA SER A 349 -7.38 26.11 -10.75
C SER A 349 -6.11 26.18 -11.58
N ASP A 350 -5.11 26.87 -11.07
CA ASP A 350 -3.69 26.74 -11.44
C ASP A 350 -2.90 26.60 -10.15
N GLY A 351 -3.35 25.62 -9.37
CA GLY A 351 -2.95 25.40 -7.98
C GLY A 351 -1.65 24.65 -7.85
N ARG A 352 -0.84 25.06 -6.87
CA ARG A 352 0.38 24.38 -6.49
C ARG A 352 0.56 24.41 -4.97
N THR A 353 0.56 23.23 -4.35
CA THR A 353 0.84 23.06 -2.94
C THR A 353 2.25 22.53 -2.74
N ARG A 354 3.04 23.20 -1.91
CA ARG A 354 4.34 22.71 -1.44
C ARG A 354 4.15 22.05 -0.08
N THR A 355 4.64 20.82 0.06
CA THR A 355 4.65 20.06 1.31
C THR A 355 6.08 19.75 1.72
N ASN A 356 6.42 20.02 2.97
CA ASN A 356 7.67 19.55 3.59
C ASN A 356 7.27 18.66 4.76
N GLU A 357 7.92 17.51 4.86
CA GLU A 357 7.72 16.57 5.96
C GLU A 357 9.07 16.07 6.46
N ALA A 358 9.24 16.04 7.77
CA ALA A 358 10.36 15.40 8.43
C ALA A 358 9.83 14.33 9.38
N THR A 359 10.34 13.12 9.28
CA THR A 359 9.97 11.99 10.12
C THR A 359 11.16 11.40 10.86
N LEU A 360 10.91 10.93 12.07
CA LEU A 360 11.90 10.18 12.86
C LEU A 360 11.18 9.01 13.52
N LYS A 361 11.65 7.79 13.30
CA LYS A 361 11.23 6.59 14.00
C LYS A 361 12.43 6.00 14.74
N LEU A 362 12.25 5.65 15.99
CA LEU A 362 13.26 5.02 16.85
C LEU A 362 12.63 3.81 17.52
N ASN A 363 13.22 2.66 17.34
CA ASN A 363 12.88 1.42 18.05
C ASN A 363 14.06 1.00 18.91
N LEU A 364 13.81 0.76 20.19
CA LEU A 364 14.73 0.15 21.13
C LEU A 364 14.11 -1.13 21.64
N GLY A 365 14.67 -2.27 21.27
CA GLY A 365 14.26 -3.59 21.73
C GLY A 365 15.25 -4.12 22.76
N TYR A 366 14.77 -4.51 23.93
CA TYR A 366 15.60 -5.15 24.96
C TYR A 366 15.12 -6.55 25.25
N THR A 367 15.91 -7.52 24.85
CA THR A 367 15.71 -8.94 25.14
C THR A 367 16.27 -9.23 26.54
N ILE A 368 15.37 -9.43 27.52
CA ILE A 368 15.76 -9.69 28.92
C ILE A 368 16.26 -11.13 29.05
N ASP A 369 15.52 -12.06 28.47
CA ASP A 369 15.84 -13.50 28.43
C ASP A 369 15.07 -14.19 27.27
N LEU A 370 15.09 -15.53 27.22
CA LEU A 370 14.40 -16.32 26.21
C LEU A 370 12.87 -16.19 26.24
N HIS A 371 12.30 -15.66 27.31
CA HIS A 371 10.87 -15.57 27.56
C HIS A 371 10.34 -14.14 27.53
N HIS A 372 11.18 -13.16 27.80
CA HIS A 372 10.78 -11.79 28.09
C HIS A 372 11.55 -10.79 27.21
N ALA A 373 10.82 -9.94 26.51
CA ALA A 373 11.37 -8.78 25.83
C ALA A 373 10.53 -7.51 26.08
N VAL A 374 11.18 -6.37 26.12
CA VAL A 374 10.54 -5.05 26.23
C VAL A 374 10.99 -4.19 25.07
N ASN A 375 10.07 -3.47 24.47
CA ASN A 375 10.37 -2.63 23.32
C ASN A 375 9.79 -1.24 23.52
N LEU A 376 10.58 -0.22 23.19
CA LEU A 376 10.17 1.18 23.15
C LEU A 376 10.21 1.66 21.69
N ASN A 377 9.09 2.18 21.23
CA ASN A 377 8.97 2.84 19.93
C ASN A 377 8.66 4.32 20.11
N LEU A 378 9.37 5.17 19.38
CA LEU A 378 9.10 6.60 19.25
C LEU A 378 8.96 6.92 17.77
N TYR A 379 7.83 7.52 17.37
CA TYR A 379 7.61 8.02 16.01
C TYR A 379 7.17 9.48 16.07
N GLY A 380 7.94 10.35 15.45
CA GLY A 380 7.64 11.78 15.31
C GLY A 380 7.53 12.18 13.85
N ASP A 381 6.56 13.06 13.56
CA ASP A 381 6.34 13.64 12.24
C ASP A 381 6.12 15.16 12.36
N HIS A 382 6.78 15.91 11.51
CA HIS A 382 6.55 17.35 11.31
C HIS A 382 6.19 17.61 9.86
N THR A 383 4.98 18.07 9.62
CA THR A 383 4.47 18.43 8.28
C THR A 383 4.21 19.93 8.21
N SER A 384 4.65 20.57 7.12
CA SER A 384 4.36 21.95 6.77
C SER A 384 3.85 22.02 5.33
N MET A 385 2.66 22.62 5.14
CA MET A 385 2.01 22.77 3.83
C MET A 385 1.85 24.25 3.48
N HIS A 386 2.15 24.57 2.22
CA HIS A 386 2.04 25.91 1.66
C HIS A 386 1.23 25.81 0.36
N PRO A 387 -0.11 25.81 0.44
CA PRO A 387 -0.96 25.83 -0.74
C PRO A 387 -0.92 27.21 -1.40
N GLY A 388 -1.16 27.25 -2.71
CA GLY A 388 -1.30 28.49 -3.46
C GLY A 388 -2.06 28.23 -4.76
N ASP A 389 -3.10 29.03 -4.99
CA ASP A 389 -3.88 29.04 -6.21
C ASP A 389 -4.45 30.44 -6.46
N SER A 390 -3.64 31.25 -7.11
CA SER A 390 -4.02 32.66 -7.36
C SER A 390 -5.20 32.80 -8.34
N LEU A 391 -5.45 31.81 -9.19
CA LEU A 391 -6.57 31.81 -10.12
C LEU A 391 -7.88 31.51 -9.39
N MET A 392 -7.87 30.53 -8.50
CA MET A 392 -8.99 30.21 -7.63
C MET A 392 -9.31 31.38 -6.69
N ASP A 393 -8.29 31.99 -6.08
CA ASP A 393 -8.47 33.15 -5.21
C ASP A 393 -9.15 34.33 -5.92
N LYS A 394 -8.77 34.59 -7.19
CA LYS A 394 -9.45 35.58 -8.04
C LYS A 394 -10.91 35.22 -8.31
N ALA A 395 -11.18 33.96 -8.60
CA ALA A 395 -12.52 33.48 -8.90
C ALA A 395 -13.44 33.46 -7.66
N LEU A 396 -12.88 33.23 -6.48
CA LEU A 396 -13.56 33.31 -5.21
C LEU A 396 -13.74 34.74 -4.71
N GLY A 397 -12.86 35.68 -5.08
CA GLY A 397 -12.80 37.04 -4.57
C GLY A 397 -12.12 37.20 -3.21
N PHE A 398 -11.52 36.11 -2.68
CA PHE A 398 -10.76 36.11 -1.43
C PHE A 398 -9.71 35.00 -1.44
N CYS A 399 -8.67 35.11 -0.60
CA CYS A 399 -7.68 34.04 -0.43
C CYS A 399 -8.27 32.91 0.43
N ALA A 400 -8.32 31.70 -0.14
CA ALA A 400 -8.81 30.50 0.54
C ALA A 400 -7.69 29.58 1.04
N ASN A 401 -6.44 29.86 0.69
CA ASN A 401 -5.29 28.99 0.85
C ASN A 401 -4.29 29.55 1.86
N PHE A 402 -4.12 28.88 3.01
CA PHE A 402 -3.24 29.34 4.07
C PHE A 402 -2.16 28.32 4.41
N PRO A 403 -0.94 28.79 4.72
CA PRO A 403 0.11 27.92 5.26
C PRO A 403 -0.33 27.26 6.56
N SER A 404 0.08 26.04 6.75
CA SER A 404 -0.30 25.22 7.89
C SER A 404 0.81 24.31 8.34
N LYS A 405 0.80 23.90 9.60
CA LYS A 405 1.80 23.00 10.21
C LYS A 405 1.10 21.98 11.09
N MET A 406 1.67 20.80 11.14
CA MET A 406 1.25 19.74 12.03
C MET A 406 2.45 18.99 12.59
N ASN A 407 2.40 18.66 13.88
CA ASN A 407 3.36 17.77 14.53
C ASN A 407 2.62 16.62 15.13
N THR A 408 3.16 15.41 15.00
CA THR A 408 2.66 14.22 15.67
C THR A 408 3.79 13.54 16.45
N LEU A 409 3.42 12.92 17.56
CA LEU A 409 4.31 12.05 18.32
C LEU A 409 3.53 10.84 18.79
N THR A 410 3.98 9.66 18.39
CA THR A 410 3.47 8.39 18.91
C THR A 410 4.57 7.70 19.70
N THR A 411 4.28 7.36 20.96
CA THR A 411 5.16 6.57 21.82
C THR A 411 4.51 5.24 22.10
N GLY A 412 5.19 4.13 21.86
CA GLY A 412 4.73 2.77 22.13
C GLY A 412 5.67 2.06 23.11
N LEU A 413 5.11 1.41 24.11
CA LEU A 413 5.81 0.49 25.01
C LEU A 413 5.19 -0.89 24.86
N SER A 414 5.98 -1.88 24.45
CA SER A 414 5.50 -3.25 24.27
C SER A 414 6.25 -4.21 25.20
N TYR A 415 5.52 -5.20 25.67
CA TYR A 415 6.06 -6.34 26.41
C TYR A 415 5.69 -7.62 25.69
N ASP A 416 6.70 -8.37 25.29
CA ASP A 416 6.56 -9.65 24.62
C ASP A 416 6.93 -10.79 25.55
N LEU A 417 6.00 -11.76 25.68
CA LEU A 417 6.11 -12.94 26.55
C LEU A 417 6.02 -14.21 25.72
N SER A 418 6.95 -15.13 25.90
CA SER A 418 6.98 -16.44 25.23
C SER A 418 7.19 -17.55 26.27
N LEU A 419 6.20 -18.42 26.46
CA LEU A 419 6.24 -19.52 27.48
C LEU A 419 6.04 -20.86 26.79
N PHE A 420 6.39 -21.95 27.54
CA PHE A 420 6.21 -23.35 27.14
C PHE A 420 6.88 -23.63 25.76
N ASP A 421 8.16 -23.30 25.62
CA ASP A 421 8.94 -23.44 24.39
C ASP A 421 8.28 -22.77 23.18
N GLY A 422 7.72 -21.57 23.41
CA GLY A 422 7.04 -20.79 22.40
C GLY A 422 5.65 -21.31 22.02
N ARG A 423 5.04 -22.23 22.78
CA ARG A 423 3.63 -22.62 22.57
C ARG A 423 2.66 -21.50 22.93
N PHE A 424 2.95 -20.73 23.96
CA PHE A 424 2.21 -19.53 24.33
C PHE A 424 3.02 -18.29 23.97
N GLN A 425 2.42 -17.37 23.28
CA GLN A 425 2.98 -16.03 23.02
C GLN A 425 1.94 -14.97 23.34
N ASN A 426 2.40 -13.91 23.98
CA ASN A 426 1.62 -12.72 24.25
C ASN A 426 2.44 -11.48 23.84
N ALA A 427 1.79 -10.52 23.25
CA ALA A 427 2.35 -9.20 22.92
C ALA A 427 1.38 -8.13 23.42
N PHE A 428 1.71 -7.52 24.53
CA PHE A 428 0.95 -6.39 25.09
C PHE A 428 1.63 -5.08 24.72
N THR A 429 0.86 -4.09 24.26
CA THR A 429 1.38 -2.78 23.84
C THR A 429 0.54 -1.67 24.44
N LEU A 430 1.20 -0.67 25.02
CA LEU A 430 0.63 0.61 25.45
C LEU A 430 1.13 1.71 24.52
N LYS A 431 0.22 2.58 24.04
CA LYS A 431 0.57 3.69 23.13
C LYS A 431 0.08 5.02 23.69
N HIS A 432 0.90 6.04 23.50
CA HIS A 432 0.53 7.44 23.72
C HIS A 432 0.61 8.18 22.39
N PHE A 433 -0.41 8.94 22.08
CA PHE A 433 -0.54 9.74 20.87
C PHE A 433 -0.64 11.21 21.25
N TYR A 434 0.20 12.04 20.65
CA TYR A 434 0.16 13.48 20.75
C TYR A 434 0.14 14.09 19.36
N PHE A 435 -0.66 15.14 19.15
CA PHE A 435 -0.56 15.96 17.97
C PHE A 435 -0.82 17.43 18.27
N SER A 436 -0.23 18.28 17.46
CA SER A 436 -0.54 19.71 17.40
C SER A 436 -0.66 20.16 15.95
N SER A 437 -1.64 21.01 15.67
CA SER A 437 -1.89 21.58 14.35
C SER A 437 -2.09 23.08 14.48
N SER A 438 -1.49 23.85 13.58
CA SER A 438 -1.67 25.28 13.44
C SER A 438 -2.04 25.61 12.00
N SER A 439 -3.18 26.24 11.83
CA SER A 439 -3.74 26.60 10.52
C SER A 439 -4.59 27.87 10.62
N ARG A 440 -5.09 28.34 9.47
CA ARG A 440 -6.12 29.37 9.41
C ARG A 440 -7.36 28.80 8.73
N SER A 441 -8.51 29.20 9.18
CA SER A 441 -9.81 28.83 8.60
C SER A 441 -10.60 30.08 8.24
N ILE A 442 -11.28 30.03 7.12
CA ILE A 442 -12.21 31.07 6.71
C ILE A 442 -13.64 30.51 6.76
N ASN A 443 -14.56 31.29 7.32
CA ASN A 443 -15.96 30.93 7.24
C ASN A 443 -16.49 31.32 5.85
N THR A 444 -16.78 30.32 5.02
CA THR A 444 -17.27 30.51 3.64
C THR A 444 -18.67 31.15 3.55
N PHE A 445 -19.39 31.23 4.64
CA PHE A 445 -20.73 31.87 4.69
C PHE A 445 -20.70 33.34 5.08
N SER A 446 -19.73 33.75 5.86
CA SER A 446 -19.49 35.15 6.19
C SER A 446 -18.07 35.45 5.72
N VAL A 447 -17.87 36.31 4.72
CA VAL A 447 -16.57 36.79 4.32
C VAL A 447 -15.94 37.53 5.52
N SER A 448 -15.46 36.75 6.48
CA SER A 448 -14.77 37.22 7.68
C SER A 448 -13.25 37.10 7.48
N GLU A 449 -12.49 37.82 8.26
CA GLU A 449 -11.05 37.61 8.28
C GLU A 449 -10.71 36.17 8.70
N PRO A 450 -9.62 35.57 8.13
CA PRO A 450 -9.22 34.23 8.48
C PRO A 450 -8.86 34.10 9.97
N GLU A 451 -9.53 33.21 10.68
CA GLU A 451 -9.27 32.91 12.08
C GLU A 451 -8.10 31.91 12.22
N ALA A 452 -7.17 32.18 13.12
CA ALA A 452 -6.14 31.22 13.49
C ALA A 452 -6.76 30.08 14.32
N VAL A 453 -6.43 28.84 13.96
CA VAL A 453 -6.88 27.65 14.69
C VAL A 453 -5.67 26.84 15.10
N ASP A 454 -5.41 26.82 16.40
CA ASP A 454 -4.35 26.05 17.03
C ASP A 454 -4.97 24.96 17.89
N ILE A 455 -4.55 23.71 17.66
CA ILE A 455 -5.05 22.52 18.36
C ILE A 455 -3.88 21.74 18.90
N SER A 456 -3.99 21.26 20.13
CA SER A 456 -3.04 20.33 20.75
C SER A 456 -3.80 19.35 21.61
N LYS A 457 -3.60 18.04 21.38
CA LYS A 457 -4.30 16.96 22.09
C LYS A 457 -3.43 15.75 22.31
N SER A 458 -3.74 15.01 23.38
CA SER A 458 -3.10 13.73 23.75
C SER A 458 -4.12 12.64 24.00
N TYR A 459 -3.77 11.42 23.62
CA TYR A 459 -4.62 10.24 23.77
C TYR A 459 -3.78 9.02 24.13
N PHE A 460 -4.45 8.00 24.72
CA PHE A 460 -3.83 6.73 25.01
C PHE A 460 -4.61 5.60 24.32
N GLY A 461 -3.87 4.59 23.91
CA GLY A 461 -4.40 3.35 23.36
C GLY A 461 -3.61 2.17 23.89
N PHE A 462 -4.19 0.98 23.78
CA PHE A 462 -3.50 -0.25 24.10
C PHE A 462 -4.00 -1.40 23.24
N SER A 463 -3.18 -2.42 23.13
CA SER A 463 -3.51 -3.66 22.43
C SER A 463 -2.85 -4.85 23.07
N ASP A 464 -3.50 -6.00 22.94
CA ASP A 464 -3.01 -7.27 23.45
C ASP A 464 -3.27 -8.36 22.41
N ALA A 465 -2.25 -9.13 22.09
CA ALA A 465 -2.34 -10.24 21.14
C ALA A 465 -1.80 -11.52 21.79
N LEU A 466 -2.57 -12.58 21.67
CA LEU A 466 -2.32 -13.89 22.27
C LEU A 466 -2.28 -14.96 21.19
N ARG A 467 -1.35 -15.86 21.29
CA ARG A 467 -1.34 -17.11 20.53
C ARG A 467 -1.07 -18.28 21.44
N TYR A 468 -1.85 -19.36 21.27
CA TYR A 468 -1.61 -20.64 21.90
C TYR A 468 -1.55 -21.75 20.86
N ARG A 469 -0.45 -22.49 20.83
CA ARG A 469 -0.27 -23.66 19.97
C ARG A 469 -0.77 -24.90 20.70
N LEU A 470 -1.91 -25.44 20.24
CA LEU A 470 -2.53 -26.63 20.80
C LEU A 470 -1.74 -27.90 20.45
N SER A 471 -1.27 -27.98 19.21
CA SER A 471 -0.41 -29.04 18.67
C SER A 471 0.55 -28.44 17.63
N ASP A 472 1.36 -29.27 16.98
CA ASP A 472 2.26 -28.80 15.92
C ASP A 472 1.51 -28.23 14.71
N ASP A 473 0.28 -28.69 14.47
CA ASP A 473 -0.55 -28.27 13.36
C ASP A 473 -1.62 -27.24 13.75
N TRP A 474 -2.08 -27.22 15.00
CA TRP A 474 -3.21 -26.38 15.44
C TRP A 474 -2.77 -25.24 16.34
N MET A 475 -3.26 -24.05 16.08
CA MET A 475 -3.10 -22.90 16.95
C MET A 475 -4.35 -22.03 17.02
N VAL A 476 -4.52 -21.38 18.15
CA VAL A 476 -5.56 -20.38 18.40
C VAL A 476 -4.91 -19.04 18.62
N LYS A 477 -5.50 -18.00 18.05
CA LYS A 477 -5.10 -16.61 18.19
C LYS A 477 -6.25 -15.80 18.72
N ALA A 478 -5.97 -14.88 19.64
CA ALA A 478 -6.95 -13.92 20.13
C ALA A 478 -6.27 -12.56 20.24
N SER A 479 -7.00 -11.49 19.96
CA SER A 479 -6.48 -10.15 20.22
C SER A 479 -7.58 -9.19 20.63
N PHE A 480 -7.20 -8.19 21.40
CA PHE A 480 -8.02 -7.07 21.79
C PHE A 480 -7.26 -5.77 21.54
N ASN A 481 -7.96 -4.73 21.12
CA ASN A 481 -7.37 -3.41 20.98
C ASN A 481 -8.32 -2.29 21.37
N SER A 482 -7.75 -1.21 21.89
CA SER A 482 -8.38 0.08 22.07
C SER A 482 -7.41 1.14 21.59
N GLU A 483 -7.56 1.57 20.35
CA GLU A 483 -6.58 2.39 19.63
C GLU A 483 -7.19 3.72 19.19
N VAL A 484 -6.32 4.69 18.92
CA VAL A 484 -6.70 6.04 18.45
C VAL A 484 -6.01 6.32 17.12
N ARG A 485 -6.74 6.93 16.18
CA ARG A 485 -6.18 7.48 14.94
C ARG A 485 -6.24 9.00 14.98
N ILE A 486 -5.07 9.60 14.91
CA ILE A 486 -4.94 11.04 14.74
C ILE A 486 -5.39 11.41 13.33
N PRO A 487 -6.22 12.46 13.12
CA PRO A 487 -6.50 12.99 11.79
C PRO A 487 -5.21 13.38 11.07
N THR A 488 -5.13 13.13 9.78
CA THR A 488 -3.96 13.53 8.97
C THR A 488 -3.94 15.04 8.72
N SER A 489 -2.80 15.58 8.28
CA SER A 489 -2.69 16.98 7.89
C SER A 489 -3.69 17.35 6.78
N GLU A 490 -3.89 16.47 5.78
CA GLU A 490 -4.89 16.68 4.73
C GLU A 490 -6.33 16.76 5.28
N GLU A 491 -6.68 15.93 6.27
CA GLU A 491 -8.00 15.96 6.90
C GLU A 491 -8.24 17.22 7.71
N LEU A 492 -7.22 17.69 8.45
CA LEU A 492 -7.33 18.91 9.29
C LEU A 492 -7.20 20.18 8.48
N ILE A 493 -6.33 20.20 7.48
CA ILE A 493 -5.83 21.40 6.82
C ILE A 493 -6.39 21.52 5.39
N GLY A 494 -6.77 20.38 4.77
CA GLY A 494 -7.15 20.33 3.36
C GLY A 494 -5.93 20.24 2.44
N ASN A 495 -6.17 20.32 1.13
CA ASN A 495 -5.12 20.24 0.10
C ASN A 495 -4.87 21.54 -0.67
N GLY A 496 -5.64 22.60 -0.35
CA GLY A 496 -5.49 23.92 -0.96
C GLY A 496 -6.21 24.11 -2.29
N PHE A 497 -6.93 23.10 -2.82
CA PHE A 497 -7.66 23.27 -4.10
C PHE A 497 -9.03 22.58 -4.16
N SER A 498 -9.23 21.41 -3.58
CA SER A 498 -10.51 20.69 -3.62
C SER A 498 -10.99 20.20 -2.25
N ILE A 499 -10.09 20.12 -1.29
CA ILE A 499 -10.39 19.68 0.08
C ILE A 499 -10.22 20.87 1.01
N LEU A 500 -11.32 21.25 1.63
CA LEU A 500 -11.36 22.36 2.61
C LEU A 500 -10.84 21.91 3.97
N ALA A 501 -10.24 22.83 4.70
CA ALA A 501 -9.79 22.60 6.07
C ALA A 501 -10.93 22.18 7.01
N SER A 502 -10.64 21.27 7.93
CA SER A 502 -11.56 20.79 8.96
C SER A 502 -10.85 20.71 10.32
N PRO A 503 -10.45 21.85 10.88
CA PRO A 503 -9.60 21.88 12.07
C PRO A 503 -10.30 21.38 13.35
N ALA A 504 -11.62 21.29 13.36
CA ALA A 504 -12.41 20.82 14.50
C ALA A 504 -12.53 19.28 14.60
N LEU A 505 -11.93 18.53 13.68
CA LEU A 505 -12.00 17.06 13.69
C LEU A 505 -11.50 16.48 15.01
N GLN A 506 -12.28 15.49 15.50
CA GLN A 506 -11.88 14.66 16.62
C GLN A 506 -11.17 13.42 16.08
N PRO A 507 -10.13 12.89 16.77
CA PRO A 507 -9.54 11.62 16.47
C PRO A 507 -10.56 10.49 16.53
N GLU A 508 -10.39 9.52 15.62
CA GLU A 508 -11.17 8.29 15.66
C GLU A 508 -10.67 7.36 16.75
N ARG A 509 -11.58 6.59 17.35
CA ARG A 509 -11.25 5.56 18.34
C ARG A 509 -11.85 4.23 17.95
N THR A 510 -11.09 3.16 18.07
CA THR A 510 -11.61 1.80 17.87
C THR A 510 -11.47 0.97 19.12
N ARG A 511 -12.43 0.06 19.32
CA ARG A 511 -12.36 -1.06 20.26
C ARG A 511 -12.66 -2.32 19.50
N GLY A 512 -11.73 -3.26 19.51
CA GLY A 512 -11.85 -4.45 18.68
C GLY A 512 -11.46 -5.73 19.40
N VAL A 513 -12.12 -6.81 19.02
CA VAL A 513 -11.81 -8.18 19.45
C VAL A 513 -11.68 -9.04 18.20
N ASN A 514 -10.65 -9.89 18.17
CA ASN A 514 -10.44 -10.87 17.11
C ASN A 514 -10.21 -12.25 17.76
N LEU A 515 -10.72 -13.28 17.09
CA LEU A 515 -10.50 -14.68 17.45
C LEU A 515 -10.24 -15.47 16.17
N GLY A 516 -9.18 -16.26 16.14
CA GLY A 516 -8.79 -17.06 14.98
C GLY A 516 -8.33 -18.45 15.38
N VAL A 517 -8.60 -19.41 14.50
CA VAL A 517 -8.11 -20.78 14.57
C VAL A 517 -7.36 -21.07 13.27
N MET A 518 -6.13 -21.53 13.39
CA MET A 518 -5.30 -21.90 12.24
C MET A 518 -4.93 -23.38 12.35
N TYR A 519 -5.14 -24.10 11.25
CA TYR A 519 -4.58 -25.42 10.99
C TYR A 519 -3.50 -25.29 9.94
N ARG A 520 -2.33 -25.85 10.20
CA ARG A 520 -1.20 -25.83 9.26
C ARG A 520 -0.44 -27.12 9.33
N HIS A 521 -0.47 -27.86 8.24
CA HIS A 521 0.23 -29.14 8.13
C HIS A 521 1.23 -29.09 6.98
N VAL A 522 2.46 -29.53 7.25
CA VAL A 522 3.49 -29.70 6.22
C VAL A 522 3.59 -31.19 5.93
N LYS A 523 3.29 -31.58 4.70
CA LYS A 523 3.33 -32.96 4.26
C LYS A 523 4.78 -33.48 4.21
N ASP A 524 4.97 -34.79 4.22
CA ASP A 524 6.29 -35.42 4.14
C ASP A 524 7.04 -35.07 2.86
N ASP A 525 6.33 -34.78 1.76
CA ASP A 525 6.88 -34.34 0.46
C ASP A 525 7.22 -32.83 0.44
N GLY A 526 7.07 -32.12 1.56
CA GLY A 526 7.28 -30.69 1.69
C GLY A 526 6.08 -29.82 1.26
N GLY A 527 5.00 -30.43 0.79
CA GLY A 527 3.77 -29.72 0.43
C GLY A 527 3.08 -29.10 1.65
N LEU A 528 2.44 -27.95 1.48
CA LEU A 528 1.74 -27.22 2.52
C LEU A 528 0.22 -27.43 2.43
N LEU A 529 -0.44 -27.61 3.57
CA LEU A 529 -1.90 -27.42 3.72
C LEU A 529 -2.12 -26.44 4.86
N GLU A 530 -2.81 -25.33 4.59
CA GLU A 530 -3.10 -24.29 5.57
C GLU A 530 -4.57 -23.87 5.49
N MET A 531 -5.23 -23.78 6.65
CA MET A 531 -6.58 -23.28 6.80
C MET A 531 -6.58 -22.29 7.97
N GLU A 532 -7.17 -21.12 7.78
CA GLU A 532 -7.41 -20.16 8.87
C GLU A 532 -8.86 -19.69 8.82
N LEU A 533 -9.54 -19.82 9.98
CA LEU A 533 -10.86 -19.26 10.23
C LEU A 533 -10.74 -18.20 11.30
N SER A 534 -11.18 -16.97 11.00
CA SER A 534 -11.17 -15.89 11.97
C SER A 534 -12.48 -15.12 12.00
N GLY A 535 -12.84 -14.65 13.20
CA GLY A 535 -13.98 -13.77 13.44
C GLY A 535 -13.54 -12.50 14.15
N TYR A 536 -14.23 -11.40 13.91
CA TYR A 536 -13.92 -10.11 14.53
C TYR A 536 -15.16 -9.28 14.81
N LEU A 537 -15.03 -8.41 15.81
CA LEU A 537 -16.00 -7.40 16.17
C LEU A 537 -15.24 -6.11 16.52
N ASN A 538 -15.52 -5.02 15.80
CA ASN A 538 -14.91 -3.72 16.06
C ASN A 538 -16.01 -2.65 16.16
N GLU A 539 -15.82 -1.71 17.07
CA GLU A 539 -16.61 -0.48 17.16
C GLU A 539 -15.68 0.72 16.96
N LEU A 540 -16.05 1.61 16.06
CA LEU A 540 -15.29 2.80 15.68
C LEU A 540 -16.10 4.03 16.02
N ASP A 541 -15.63 4.81 16.97
CA ASP A 541 -16.20 6.09 17.37
C ASP A 541 -15.59 7.25 16.57
N ASP A 542 -16.37 8.32 16.36
CA ASP A 542 -15.95 9.55 15.68
C ASP A 542 -15.40 9.32 14.27
N MET A 543 -15.92 8.31 13.56
CA MET A 543 -15.50 8.00 12.20
C MET A 543 -15.40 9.25 11.33
N ILE A 544 -14.22 9.52 10.75
CA ILE A 544 -14.01 10.65 9.84
C ILE A 544 -14.41 10.24 8.42
N ARG A 545 -15.35 10.95 7.83
CA ARG A 545 -15.80 10.74 6.45
C ARG A 545 -15.51 11.95 5.58
N PHE A 546 -15.12 11.66 4.35
CA PHE A 546 -15.04 12.62 3.28
C PHE A 546 -16.46 12.93 2.79
N THR A 547 -16.88 14.18 2.86
CA THR A 547 -18.23 14.61 2.50
C THR A 547 -18.19 15.80 1.54
N PRO A 548 -19.06 15.82 0.51
CA PRO A 548 -19.21 17.00 -0.31
C PRO A 548 -19.52 18.24 0.56
N ASP A 549 -18.98 19.37 0.18
CA ASP A 549 -19.30 20.66 0.81
C ASP A 549 -20.49 21.34 0.09
N ILE A 550 -20.98 22.43 0.66
CA ILE A 550 -22.02 23.26 0.03
C ILE A 550 -21.47 23.88 -1.26
N ILE A 551 -20.17 24.16 -1.30
CA ILE A 551 -19.49 24.59 -2.53
C ILE A 551 -19.37 23.36 -3.45
N PRO A 552 -20.07 23.32 -4.58
CA PRO A 552 -19.96 22.21 -5.52
C PRO A 552 -18.49 21.95 -5.92
N THR A 553 -18.13 20.68 -6.08
CA THR A 553 -16.77 20.19 -6.40
C THR A 553 -15.73 20.35 -5.28
N MET A 554 -16.09 20.98 -4.15
CA MET A 554 -15.27 20.95 -2.95
C MET A 554 -15.83 19.95 -1.95
N ALA A 555 -14.95 19.45 -1.11
CA ALA A 555 -15.28 18.50 -0.06
C ALA A 555 -14.52 18.82 1.22
N ARG A 556 -14.98 18.26 2.32
CA ARG A 556 -14.27 18.31 3.60
C ARG A 556 -14.45 17.02 4.38
N TYR A 557 -13.58 16.82 5.31
CA TYR A 557 -13.69 15.73 6.26
C TYR A 557 -14.56 16.14 7.45
N ARG A 558 -15.44 15.23 7.93
CA ARG A 558 -16.29 15.45 9.09
C ARG A 558 -16.36 14.19 9.94
N ASN A 559 -16.47 14.34 11.25
CA ASN A 559 -16.80 13.20 12.11
C ASN A 559 -18.24 12.77 11.82
N PHE A 560 -18.40 11.53 11.40
CA PHE A 560 -19.69 10.93 11.10
C PHE A 560 -20.37 10.41 12.37
N GLY A 561 -19.57 9.82 13.30
CA GLY A 561 -19.98 9.21 14.54
C GLY A 561 -19.64 7.72 14.61
N THR A 562 -20.43 6.94 15.38
CA THR A 562 -20.09 5.56 15.72
C THR A 562 -20.58 4.57 14.67
N VAL A 563 -19.71 3.68 14.25
CA VAL A 563 -20.01 2.53 13.38
C VAL A 563 -19.51 1.24 14.02
N ARG A 564 -20.23 0.13 13.76
CA ARG A 564 -19.84 -1.21 14.23
C ARG A 564 -19.62 -2.12 13.04
N THR A 565 -18.50 -2.82 13.02
CA THR A 565 -18.20 -3.87 12.03
C THR A 565 -18.02 -5.21 12.72
N LYS A 566 -18.59 -6.25 12.12
CA LYS A 566 -18.38 -7.65 12.49
C LYS A 566 -18.18 -8.47 11.22
N GLY A 567 -17.42 -9.55 11.33
CA GLY A 567 -17.21 -10.40 10.16
C GLY A 567 -16.54 -11.71 10.48
N VAL A 568 -16.56 -12.56 9.46
CA VAL A 568 -15.91 -13.88 9.45
C VAL A 568 -15.07 -13.98 8.17
N GLU A 569 -13.86 -14.48 8.32
CA GLU A 569 -12.90 -14.70 7.23
C GLU A 569 -12.48 -16.17 7.24
N LEU A 570 -12.45 -16.78 6.04
CA LEU A 570 -11.93 -18.13 5.83
C LEU A 570 -10.84 -18.06 4.75
N GLU A 571 -9.68 -18.60 5.02
CA GLU A 571 -8.58 -18.78 4.06
C GLU A 571 -8.19 -20.26 4.00
N LEU A 572 -8.08 -20.79 2.80
CA LEU A 572 -7.64 -22.15 2.51
C LEU A 572 -6.55 -22.08 1.46
N LYS A 573 -5.41 -22.75 1.66
CA LYS A 573 -4.35 -22.83 0.67
C LYS A 573 -3.51 -24.07 0.86
N GLY A 574 -3.04 -24.62 -0.24
CA GLY A 574 -2.17 -25.77 -0.15
C GLY A 574 -1.72 -26.36 -1.48
N ASP A 575 -0.67 -27.16 -1.38
CA ASP A 575 -0.16 -27.96 -2.47
C ASP A 575 -0.97 -29.27 -2.53
N VAL A 576 -1.82 -29.42 -3.56
CA VAL A 576 -2.61 -30.63 -3.80
C VAL A 576 -1.65 -31.75 -4.20
N CYS A 577 -0.72 -31.46 -5.08
CA CYS A 577 0.39 -32.29 -5.50
C CYS A 577 1.58 -31.37 -5.89
N PRO A 578 2.78 -31.91 -6.17
CA PRO A 578 3.94 -31.10 -6.54
C PRO A 578 3.75 -30.19 -7.77
N LEU A 579 2.73 -30.45 -8.59
CA LEU A 579 2.43 -29.68 -9.79
C LEU A 579 1.30 -28.65 -9.59
N LEU A 580 0.46 -28.80 -8.55
CA LEU A 580 -0.76 -28.03 -8.39
C LEU A 580 -0.88 -27.42 -7.01
N TYR A 581 -0.85 -26.11 -6.96
CA TYR A 581 -1.18 -25.32 -5.77
C TYR A 581 -2.56 -24.67 -5.96
N LEU A 582 -3.38 -24.70 -4.91
CA LEU A 582 -4.69 -24.06 -4.87
C LEU A 582 -4.78 -23.11 -3.67
N TYR A 583 -5.54 -22.03 -3.84
CA TYR A 583 -6.01 -21.23 -2.74
C TYR A 583 -7.46 -20.81 -2.93
N ALA A 584 -8.17 -20.65 -1.84
CA ALA A 584 -9.51 -20.06 -1.83
C ALA A 584 -9.66 -19.23 -0.55
N ASN A 585 -10.36 -18.12 -0.64
CA ASN A 585 -10.73 -17.36 0.52
C ASN A 585 -12.11 -16.74 0.39
N GLY A 586 -12.74 -16.48 1.53
CA GLY A 586 -14.03 -15.83 1.60
C GLY A 586 -14.12 -14.91 2.80
N THR A 587 -14.80 -13.79 2.64
CA THR A 587 -15.06 -12.82 3.68
C THR A 587 -16.54 -12.45 3.68
N TRP A 588 -17.16 -12.58 4.84
CA TRP A 588 -18.43 -11.96 5.14
C TRP A 588 -18.21 -10.89 6.21
N GLN A 589 -18.71 -9.69 5.95
CA GLN A 589 -18.61 -8.56 6.89
C GLN A 589 -19.88 -7.72 6.88
N ASP A 590 -20.19 -7.11 8.02
CA ASP A 590 -21.36 -6.28 8.19
C ASP A 590 -20.97 -5.01 8.97
N LEU A 591 -20.88 -3.88 8.26
CA LEU A 591 -20.51 -2.57 8.81
C LEU A 591 -21.77 -1.70 8.87
N ARG A 592 -22.18 -1.29 10.08
CA ARG A 592 -23.43 -0.56 10.33
C ARG A 592 -23.24 0.75 11.08
N ASP A 593 -24.07 1.73 10.76
CA ASP A 593 -24.28 2.93 11.54
C ASP A 593 -25.04 2.57 12.83
N VAL A 594 -24.44 2.82 13.99
CA VAL A 594 -25.07 2.50 15.29
C VAL A 594 -25.39 3.74 16.13
N ARG A 595 -25.35 4.93 15.51
CA ARG A 595 -25.71 6.18 16.18
C ARG A 595 -27.19 6.21 16.53
N GLU A 596 -27.53 6.70 17.72
CA GLU A 596 -28.91 6.89 18.16
C GLU A 596 -29.53 8.16 17.55
N THR A 597 -28.75 9.24 17.49
CA THR A 597 -29.22 10.57 17.04
C THR A 597 -28.29 11.14 15.96
N VAL A 598 -28.78 12.06 15.20
CA VAL A 598 -27.98 12.90 14.28
C VAL A 598 -27.03 13.75 15.12
N PRO A 599 -25.72 13.80 14.79
CA PRO A 599 -24.71 14.53 15.57
C PRO A 599 -25.11 15.98 15.83
N GLY A 600 -25.00 16.43 17.08
CA GLY A 600 -25.33 17.79 17.50
C GLY A 600 -26.84 18.10 17.60
N THR A 601 -27.68 17.08 17.50
CA THR A 601 -29.16 17.23 17.60
C THR A 601 -29.77 16.13 18.47
N ASN A 602 -31.06 16.32 18.87
CA ASN A 602 -31.86 15.27 19.52
C ASN A 602 -32.75 14.50 18.52
N VAL A 603 -32.51 14.67 17.23
CA VAL A 603 -33.28 13.96 16.18
C VAL A 603 -32.80 12.56 16.04
N ALA A 604 -33.73 11.59 16.04
CA ALA A 604 -33.41 10.18 15.81
C ALA A 604 -32.68 9.99 14.47
N ASN A 605 -31.65 9.17 14.48
CA ASN A 605 -30.86 8.95 13.28
C ASN A 605 -31.61 8.04 12.27
N PRO A 606 -31.95 8.56 11.06
CA PRO A 606 -32.68 7.78 10.07
C PRO A 606 -31.85 6.65 9.44
N THR A 607 -30.53 6.66 9.62
CA THR A 607 -29.60 5.64 9.10
C THR A 607 -29.17 4.62 10.16
N LYS A 608 -29.75 4.70 11.38
CA LYS A 608 -29.45 3.72 12.44
C LYS A 608 -29.70 2.30 11.97
N ASP A 609 -28.74 1.41 12.25
CA ASP A 609 -28.74 0.00 11.90
C ASP A 609 -28.67 -0.30 10.37
N LEU A 610 -28.55 0.74 9.53
CA LEU A 610 -28.30 0.54 8.10
C LEU A 610 -26.82 0.28 7.84
N ARG A 611 -26.54 -0.49 6.78
CA ARG A 611 -25.16 -0.73 6.31
C ARG A 611 -24.52 0.57 5.83
N ILE A 612 -23.25 0.74 6.16
CA ILE A 612 -22.45 1.84 5.62
C ILE A 612 -22.28 1.63 4.11
N PRO A 613 -22.60 2.64 3.29
CA PRO A 613 -22.46 2.57 1.84
C PRO A 613 -21.02 2.38 1.38
N ASN A 614 -20.87 1.88 0.15
CA ASN A 614 -19.59 1.62 -0.52
C ASN A 614 -18.69 0.59 0.17
N VAL A 615 -19.27 -0.29 1.00
CA VAL A 615 -18.55 -1.38 1.66
C VAL A 615 -19.12 -2.72 1.20
N PRO A 616 -18.40 -3.53 0.42
CA PRO A 616 -18.79 -4.89 0.08
C PRO A 616 -18.96 -5.74 1.33
N TYR A 617 -20.00 -6.54 1.42
CA TYR A 617 -20.28 -7.37 2.60
C TYR A 617 -20.06 -8.87 2.38
N LEU A 618 -19.97 -9.32 1.14
CA LEU A 618 -19.64 -10.70 0.78
C LEU A 618 -18.70 -10.72 -0.41
N MET A 619 -17.55 -11.34 -0.23
CA MET A 619 -16.53 -11.44 -1.25
C MET A 619 -15.74 -12.74 -1.11
N GLY A 620 -15.14 -13.19 -2.21
CA GLY A 620 -14.33 -14.39 -2.24
C GLY A 620 -13.40 -14.44 -3.43
N ASN A 621 -12.28 -15.13 -3.25
CA ASN A 621 -11.29 -15.35 -4.29
C ASN A 621 -10.93 -16.83 -4.35
N PHE A 622 -10.60 -17.27 -5.55
CA PHE A 622 -10.08 -18.60 -5.83
C PHE A 622 -8.91 -18.48 -6.81
N GLY A 623 -7.86 -19.26 -6.59
CA GLY A 623 -6.74 -19.32 -7.52
C GLY A 623 -6.13 -20.71 -7.62
N ALA A 624 -5.56 -20.98 -8.79
CA ALA A 624 -4.87 -22.21 -9.12
C ALA A 624 -3.54 -21.91 -9.82
N GLU A 625 -2.50 -22.60 -9.43
CA GLU A 625 -1.18 -22.55 -10.08
C GLU A 625 -0.76 -23.97 -10.45
N LEU A 626 -0.57 -24.18 -11.77
CA LEU A 626 0.12 -25.34 -12.29
C LEU A 626 1.55 -24.94 -12.59
N HIS A 627 2.52 -25.65 -12.04
CA HIS A 627 3.93 -25.39 -12.33
C HIS A 627 4.67 -26.67 -12.66
N ARG A 628 5.61 -26.56 -13.58
CA ARG A 628 6.47 -27.69 -13.96
C ARG A 628 7.82 -27.20 -14.41
N GLU A 629 8.84 -27.79 -13.83
CA GLU A 629 10.22 -27.60 -14.27
C GLU A 629 10.51 -28.41 -15.53
N ASN A 630 11.35 -27.84 -16.39
CA ASN A 630 11.91 -28.51 -17.59
C ASN A 630 10.84 -29.09 -18.55
N LEU A 631 9.66 -28.46 -18.63
CA LEU A 631 8.52 -28.93 -19.45
C LEU A 631 8.89 -29.15 -20.92
N PHE A 632 9.76 -28.31 -21.49
CA PHE A 632 10.20 -28.39 -22.89
C PHE A 632 11.58 -29.05 -23.05
N GLY A 633 12.04 -29.83 -22.06
CA GLY A 633 13.25 -30.65 -22.14
C GLY A 633 14.57 -29.88 -21.90
N GLY A 634 14.53 -28.58 -21.62
CA GLY A 634 15.71 -27.77 -21.28
C GLY A 634 15.95 -27.72 -19.77
N LYS A 635 17.21 -27.86 -19.31
CA LYS A 635 17.57 -27.67 -17.90
C LYS A 635 17.43 -26.21 -17.48
N GLY A 636 17.03 -25.96 -16.23
CA GLY A 636 16.88 -24.60 -15.67
C GLY A 636 15.73 -23.80 -16.27
N GLN A 637 14.70 -24.47 -16.76
CA GLN A 637 13.45 -23.87 -17.23
C GLN A 637 12.33 -24.14 -16.22
N ASN A 638 11.43 -23.18 -16.05
CA ASN A 638 10.23 -23.34 -15.24
C ASN A 638 9.03 -22.74 -15.98
N THR A 639 7.92 -23.49 -16.03
CA THR A 639 6.66 -23.05 -16.65
C THR A 639 5.59 -23.01 -15.59
N ARG A 640 4.87 -21.89 -15.52
CA ARG A 640 3.75 -21.67 -14.58
C ARG A 640 2.53 -21.23 -15.37
N LEU A 641 1.41 -21.87 -15.11
CA LEU A 641 0.09 -21.43 -15.55
C LEU A 641 -0.70 -21.03 -14.31
N LEU A 642 -1.13 -19.78 -14.27
CA LEU A 642 -1.84 -19.22 -13.14
C LEU A 642 -3.25 -18.84 -13.57
N TYR A 643 -4.20 -19.08 -12.70
CA TYR A 643 -5.60 -18.70 -12.84
C TYR A 643 -6.10 -18.13 -11.53
N ASP A 644 -6.80 -17.01 -11.60
CA ASP A 644 -7.41 -16.34 -10.47
C ASP A 644 -8.84 -15.94 -10.80
N ALA A 645 -9.75 -16.12 -9.86
CA ALA A 645 -11.14 -15.67 -9.95
C ALA A 645 -11.50 -14.85 -8.70
N SER A 646 -12.19 -13.75 -8.89
CA SER A 646 -12.64 -12.86 -7.82
C SER A 646 -14.14 -12.59 -7.93
N TYR A 647 -14.82 -12.70 -6.81
CA TYR A 647 -16.26 -12.47 -6.66
C TYR A 647 -16.51 -11.40 -5.61
N ILE A 648 -17.29 -10.38 -5.95
CA ILE A 648 -17.81 -9.38 -5.03
C ILE A 648 -19.33 -9.30 -5.25
N HIS A 649 -20.10 -9.51 -4.19
CA HIS A 649 -21.56 -9.42 -4.23
C HIS A 649 -22.00 -7.96 -4.30
N GLU A 650 -23.15 -7.67 -4.89
CA GLU A 650 -23.71 -6.32 -4.99
C GLU A 650 -23.82 -5.62 -3.63
N TYR A 651 -23.62 -4.32 -3.60
CA TYR A 651 -23.73 -3.52 -2.38
C TYR A 651 -24.22 -2.11 -2.69
N PHE A 652 -24.77 -1.42 -1.69
CA PHE A 652 -25.32 -0.09 -1.87
C PHE A 652 -24.24 0.98 -2.01
N TYR A 653 -24.48 1.93 -2.92
CA TYR A 653 -23.66 3.14 -3.07
C TYR A 653 -24.07 4.23 -2.08
N ASP A 654 -25.37 4.34 -1.77
CA ASP A 654 -25.95 5.23 -0.75
C ASP A 654 -26.62 4.41 0.37
N PHE A 655 -26.99 5.04 1.47
CA PHE A 655 -27.75 4.38 2.53
C PHE A 655 -29.09 3.83 2.01
N GLU A 656 -29.40 2.61 2.39
CA GLU A 656 -30.69 1.96 2.09
C GLU A 656 -31.79 2.47 3.04
N VAL A 657 -32.10 3.76 2.96
CA VAL A 657 -33.16 4.39 3.80
C VAL A 657 -34.57 3.99 3.37
N SER A 658 -34.72 3.37 2.22
CA SER A 658 -35.99 2.89 1.69
C SER A 658 -35.77 1.64 0.81
N LYS A 659 -36.78 0.77 0.73
CA LYS A 659 -36.78 -0.40 -0.16
C LYS A 659 -36.70 -0.04 -1.66
N TYR A 660 -36.86 1.23 -2.00
CA TYR A 660 -36.80 1.74 -3.38
C TYR A 660 -35.40 2.29 -3.73
N GLN A 661 -34.41 2.12 -2.83
CA GLN A 661 -33.03 2.49 -3.17
C GLN A 661 -32.47 1.57 -4.24
N GLU A 662 -32.22 2.12 -5.43
CA GLU A 662 -31.72 1.39 -6.60
C GLU A 662 -30.22 1.62 -6.85
N ARG A 663 -29.59 2.60 -6.17
CA ARG A 663 -28.16 2.90 -6.35
C ARG A 663 -27.29 1.84 -5.73
N LYS A 664 -26.96 0.85 -6.53
CA LYS A 664 -26.11 -0.29 -6.17
C LYS A 664 -24.90 -0.37 -7.07
N ILE A 665 -23.79 -0.80 -6.49
CA ILE A 665 -22.66 -1.34 -7.24
C ILE A 665 -23.02 -2.80 -7.57
N PRO A 666 -23.06 -3.19 -8.86
CA PRO A 666 -23.50 -4.51 -9.24
C PRO A 666 -22.50 -5.60 -8.83
N THR A 667 -22.99 -6.83 -8.74
CA THR A 667 -22.14 -8.01 -8.53
C THR A 667 -21.06 -8.09 -9.60
N SER A 668 -19.82 -8.28 -9.19
CA SER A 668 -18.71 -8.51 -10.09
C SER A 668 -18.14 -9.92 -9.94
N PHE A 669 -17.85 -10.55 -11.07
CA PHE A 669 -17.11 -11.80 -11.15
C PHE A 669 -16.10 -11.68 -12.27
N THR A 670 -14.82 -11.65 -11.91
CA THR A 670 -13.70 -11.50 -12.85
C THR A 670 -12.80 -12.71 -12.79
N MET A 671 -12.18 -13.02 -13.91
CA MET A 671 -11.20 -14.10 -14.05
C MET A 671 -9.95 -13.55 -14.72
N ASP A 672 -8.81 -13.93 -14.18
CA ASP A 672 -7.49 -13.55 -14.70
C ASP A 672 -6.69 -14.83 -14.98
N ALA A 673 -5.81 -14.79 -15.96
CA ALA A 673 -4.87 -15.88 -16.21
C ALA A 673 -3.51 -15.34 -16.62
N ALA A 674 -2.46 -16.12 -16.34
CA ALA A 674 -1.13 -15.83 -16.84
C ALA A 674 -0.37 -17.10 -17.17
N LEU A 675 0.42 -17.02 -18.24
CA LEU A 675 1.43 -18.02 -18.59
C LEU A 675 2.80 -17.39 -18.40
N GLU A 676 3.58 -17.97 -17.53
CA GLU A 676 4.95 -17.56 -17.25
C GLU A 676 5.90 -18.67 -17.63
N HIS A 677 6.96 -18.34 -18.36
CA HIS A 677 8.02 -19.27 -18.69
C HIS A 677 9.38 -18.62 -18.44
N SER A 678 10.19 -19.27 -17.64
CA SER A 678 11.55 -18.81 -17.32
C SER A 678 12.62 -19.74 -17.85
N PHE A 679 13.73 -19.12 -18.23
CA PHE A 679 14.93 -19.77 -18.79
C PHE A 679 16.13 -19.47 -17.90
N MET A 680 17.23 -20.24 -18.10
CA MET A 680 18.54 -19.96 -17.49
C MET A 680 18.48 -19.83 -15.97
N ASP A 681 17.84 -20.79 -15.29
CA ASP A 681 17.64 -20.80 -13.83
C ASP A 681 16.93 -19.51 -13.35
N ASN A 682 15.81 -19.16 -14.01
CA ASN A 682 14.99 -17.99 -13.76
C ASN A 682 15.68 -16.63 -14.01
N ARG A 683 16.74 -16.58 -14.83
CA ARG A 683 17.37 -15.32 -15.23
C ARG A 683 16.53 -14.55 -16.26
N LEU A 684 15.97 -15.23 -17.24
CA LEU A 684 15.09 -14.65 -18.24
C LEU A 684 13.67 -15.18 -18.03
N THR A 685 12.72 -14.30 -17.80
CA THR A 685 11.31 -14.66 -17.59
C THR A 685 10.43 -13.92 -18.60
N LEU A 686 9.58 -14.68 -19.30
CA LEU A 686 8.55 -14.16 -20.18
C LEU A 686 7.19 -14.42 -19.53
N THR A 687 6.36 -13.40 -19.44
CA THR A 687 5.01 -13.51 -18.87
C THR A 687 3.99 -12.95 -19.85
N LEU A 688 3.03 -13.77 -20.26
CA LEU A 688 1.80 -13.35 -20.94
C LEU A 688 0.66 -13.39 -19.92
N ARG A 689 -0.05 -12.28 -19.75
CA ARG A 689 -1.16 -12.20 -18.82
C ARG A 689 -2.41 -11.63 -19.47
N VAL A 690 -3.55 -12.12 -19.02
CA VAL A 690 -4.87 -11.63 -19.44
C VAL A 690 -5.69 -11.39 -18.19
N LYS A 691 -6.09 -10.15 -17.95
CA LYS A 691 -7.01 -9.77 -16.87
C LYS A 691 -8.42 -9.61 -17.42
N ASN A 692 -9.40 -9.91 -16.58
CA ASN A 692 -10.80 -9.88 -16.96
C ASN A 692 -11.06 -10.65 -18.25
N LEU A 693 -10.73 -11.96 -18.25
CA LEU A 693 -10.81 -12.88 -19.41
C LEU A 693 -12.14 -12.79 -20.18
N THR A 694 -13.23 -12.62 -19.45
CA THR A 694 -14.59 -12.58 -20.00
C THR A 694 -15.04 -11.19 -20.44
N ASP A 695 -14.16 -10.18 -20.34
CA ASP A 695 -14.44 -8.79 -20.73
C ASP A 695 -15.68 -8.20 -20.05
N ARG A 696 -15.86 -8.52 -18.76
CA ARG A 696 -16.98 -8.01 -17.97
C ARG A 696 -16.86 -6.51 -17.75
N HIS A 697 -17.99 -5.82 -17.86
CA HIS A 697 -18.09 -4.46 -17.38
C HIS A 697 -18.12 -4.45 -15.86
N VAL A 698 -17.06 -3.94 -15.24
CA VAL A 698 -16.89 -3.88 -13.79
C VAL A 698 -16.91 -2.44 -13.32
N VAL A 699 -17.67 -2.19 -12.27
CA VAL A 699 -17.76 -0.88 -11.60
C VAL A 699 -17.44 -1.12 -10.13
N SER A 700 -16.50 -0.39 -9.58
CA SER A 700 -16.17 -0.45 -8.15
C SER A 700 -16.60 0.81 -7.36
N GLU A 701 -16.86 1.89 -8.06
CA GLU A 701 -17.52 3.10 -7.57
C GLU A 701 -18.60 3.52 -8.57
N PHE A 702 -19.67 4.14 -8.07
CA PHE A 702 -20.80 4.56 -8.93
C PHE A 702 -20.30 5.47 -10.08
N ASN A 703 -20.71 5.17 -11.30
CA ASN A 703 -20.29 5.82 -12.55
C ASN A 703 -18.77 5.82 -12.81
N ARG A 704 -18.00 4.91 -12.19
CA ARG A 704 -16.56 4.77 -12.37
C ARG A 704 -16.23 3.38 -12.94
N PRO A 705 -16.42 3.16 -14.25
CA PRO A 705 -16.13 1.88 -14.86
C PRO A 705 -14.63 1.60 -14.90
N LEU A 706 -14.26 0.36 -14.63
CA LEU A 706 -12.88 -0.14 -14.72
C LEU A 706 -12.54 -0.54 -16.17
N PRO A 707 -11.24 -0.67 -16.50
CA PRO A 707 -10.82 -1.23 -17.77
C PRO A 707 -11.49 -2.60 -18.03
N GLY A 708 -11.88 -2.85 -19.28
CA GLY A 708 -12.30 -4.15 -19.75
C GLY A 708 -11.13 -5.15 -19.76
N ARG A 709 -11.12 -6.07 -20.74
CA ARG A 709 -10.02 -7.03 -20.87
C ARG A 709 -8.70 -6.35 -21.12
N TYR A 710 -7.71 -6.70 -20.27
CA TYR A 710 -6.32 -6.25 -20.41
C TYR A 710 -5.44 -7.43 -20.80
N VAL A 711 -4.62 -7.27 -21.82
CA VAL A 711 -3.59 -8.22 -22.23
C VAL A 711 -2.24 -7.55 -22.06
N GLY A 712 -1.32 -8.19 -21.36
CA GLY A 712 0.03 -7.70 -21.12
C GLY A 712 1.08 -8.74 -21.43
N PHE A 713 2.21 -8.29 -22.00
CA PHE A 713 3.39 -9.12 -22.21
C PHE A 713 4.58 -8.47 -21.52
N LYS A 714 5.24 -9.23 -20.63
CA LYS A 714 6.38 -8.79 -19.84
C LYS A 714 7.61 -9.64 -20.15
N VAL A 715 8.74 -8.98 -20.29
CA VAL A 715 10.07 -9.60 -20.35
C VAL A 715 10.86 -9.10 -19.15
N ARG A 716 11.45 -10.00 -18.39
CA ARG A 716 12.32 -9.69 -17.25
C ARG A 716 13.63 -10.44 -17.37
N TYR A 717 14.72 -9.74 -17.10
CA TYR A 717 16.06 -10.33 -17.05
C TYR A 717 16.74 -9.99 -15.71
N VAL A 718 17.24 -11.02 -15.05
CA VAL A 718 17.93 -10.92 -13.76
C VAL A 718 19.33 -11.49 -13.89
N PHE A 719 20.32 -10.71 -13.50
CA PHE A 719 21.71 -11.14 -13.35
C PHE A 719 22.07 -11.09 -11.86
N LYS A 720 22.58 -12.22 -11.34
CA LYS A 720 22.96 -12.40 -9.93
C LYS A 720 24.42 -12.80 -9.84
#